data_c27d7cf24abced730e2310ce6eb3c9c6
#
_entry.id   c27d7cf24abced730e2310ce6eb3c9c6
#
_cell.length_a   1.000
_cell.length_b   1.000
_cell.length_c   1.000
_cell.angle_alpha   90.00
_cell.angle_beta   90.00
_cell.angle_gamma   90.00
#
_symmetry.space_group_name_H-M   'P 1'
#
loop_
_entity.id
_entity.type
_entity.pdbx_description
1 polymer ?
#
loop_
_entity_poly.entity_id
_entity_poly.type
_entity_poly.pdbx_seq_one_letter_code
_entity_poly.pdbx_strand_id
1 'polypeptide(L)'
;MTQFLDYMPNLELSYTNVLSGFISLLHKDETRINPRCINRAKFYARAFFVVYQHALSHNSNNITSIRTVSAIMAKKYSEKNLFSYIIDNASSELIDFFDSIKKPLSSLSIGEFYEYLLSIETSGFEVKEGKVYRNKLGSYYTPSDYAAYIASSVLENYISRNGKESISTAQIVDYSCGCGIFFTALLSAINKKGIIDDIAGIVTNIHACDVDPLALEVAKLSILEYGKCPELYDIVSEHFHHANMLIHSGEEASPEARLQASMDGFIYHPSLAIGTSFLQQYDIILGNPPWEKLRFEEKNFYAQFSERIQSVHFKFELPNNIQQEKEANPELMKFAEEYINGIEIAKSEIKKSTFFDASKVGELNTCPLFAEASFNTLSKHGSCGLFVKSSLFTASVNSKLFHRIVTRTEAIYDFINKRKIFEIDCRERFAILIMGKQVDGKVILGMNLLALNEIAEKSEIIPISVFKKLNPATGLVPNLRSSKDLSLLTSISNRIPVFSESYAQAKFGRLVHLTNHVEFIDKAPSVNNIPIIEGKFFNLFDNCYSGFNDMSPEEMYRSKASSRKLSQQEKDAGITPYCRFYISRKKWEALSKEYDSRFMLAWHSLTSADNARSCIATLLPFIPGAQSVQFLTLPVQNDLVFLTGVFSSILFDYLVKCKLSGIDLTQAIINQLPVPSTEVSKESLITYKGRTERIYNSVYSIVSLQFKKDQSLDEIWDKECLVPLPTNDLSANRLLLEALVAKLYNLSDAEFKYIVSCFNGYYEPSEQSEILSYFKELH
;
A
#
# COMPACT_ATOMS: atom_id res chain seq x y z
N MET A 1 -13.99 -6.83 -28.52
CA MET A 1 -14.01 -7.51 -27.21
C MET A 1 -14.37 -9.01 -27.32
N THR A 2 -15.39 -9.42 -28.05
CA THR A 2 -15.80 -10.83 -28.19
C THR A 2 -14.78 -11.70 -28.93
N GLN A 3 -14.10 -11.21 -29.94
CA GLN A 3 -13.00 -11.94 -30.63
C GLN A 3 -11.72 -12.09 -29.78
N PHE A 4 -11.56 -11.24 -28.76
CA PHE A 4 -10.42 -11.25 -27.85
C PHE A 4 -10.48 -12.44 -26.86
N LEU A 5 -11.69 -12.81 -26.41
CA LEU A 5 -11.91 -13.88 -25.44
C LEU A 5 -11.74 -15.29 -26.05
N ASP A 6 -11.92 -15.45 -27.36
CA ASP A 6 -11.81 -16.77 -28.04
C ASP A 6 -10.36 -17.19 -28.34
N TYR A 7 -9.40 -16.23 -28.35
CA TYR A 7 -7.97 -16.51 -28.64
C TYR A 7 -7.13 -16.80 -27.39
N MET A 8 -7.51 -16.25 -26.25
CA MET A 8 -6.75 -16.36 -25.00
C MET A 8 -6.51 -17.80 -24.52
N PRO A 9 -7.53 -18.69 -24.47
CA PRO A 9 -7.33 -20.06 -24.00
C PRO A 9 -6.35 -20.87 -24.88
N ASN A 10 -6.35 -20.65 -26.19
CA ASN A 10 -5.45 -21.35 -27.09
C ASN A 10 -4.01 -20.86 -26.96
N LEU A 11 -3.80 -19.59 -26.70
CA LEU A 11 -2.48 -19.01 -26.47
C LEU A 11 -1.90 -19.47 -25.12
N GLU A 12 -2.72 -19.47 -24.07
CA GLU A 12 -2.34 -20.01 -22.76
C GLU A 12 -1.93 -21.47 -22.86
N LEU A 13 -2.74 -22.30 -23.52
CA LEU A 13 -2.43 -23.72 -23.73
C LEU A 13 -1.12 -23.91 -24.50
N SER A 14 -0.87 -23.13 -25.56
CA SER A 14 0.37 -23.20 -26.31
C SER A 14 1.58 -22.76 -25.47
N TYR A 15 1.46 -21.68 -24.74
CA TYR A 15 2.51 -21.20 -23.86
C TYR A 15 2.81 -22.21 -22.74
N THR A 16 1.76 -22.75 -22.12
CA THR A 16 1.85 -23.78 -21.09
C THR A 16 2.57 -25.03 -21.58
N ASN A 17 2.24 -25.50 -22.79
CA ASN A 17 2.87 -26.66 -23.38
C ASN A 17 4.37 -26.42 -23.68
N VAL A 18 4.72 -25.25 -24.21
CA VAL A 18 6.14 -24.89 -24.45
C VAL A 18 6.88 -24.81 -23.12
N LEU A 19 6.31 -24.17 -22.13
CA LEU A 19 6.96 -24.00 -20.83
C LEU A 19 7.19 -25.34 -20.13
N SER A 20 6.19 -26.23 -20.12
CA SER A 20 6.32 -27.58 -19.54
C SER A 20 7.38 -28.40 -20.27
N GLY A 21 7.41 -28.32 -21.60
CA GLY A 21 8.44 -28.98 -22.41
C GLY A 21 9.84 -28.42 -22.13
N PHE A 22 9.99 -27.12 -22.03
CA PHE A 22 11.28 -26.50 -21.70
C PHE A 22 11.76 -26.85 -20.30
N ILE A 23 10.84 -26.90 -19.31
CA ILE A 23 11.17 -27.40 -17.98
C ILE A 23 11.70 -28.83 -18.08
N SER A 24 11.02 -29.73 -18.79
CA SER A 24 11.43 -31.13 -18.94
C SER A 24 12.77 -31.28 -19.64
N LEU A 25 13.04 -30.47 -20.68
CA LEU A 25 14.31 -30.50 -21.42
C LEU A 25 15.50 -29.97 -20.61
N LEU A 26 15.28 -28.96 -19.77
CA LEU A 26 16.31 -28.35 -18.94
C LEU A 26 16.51 -29.08 -17.61
N HIS A 27 15.49 -29.80 -17.14
CA HIS A 27 15.49 -30.54 -15.88
C HIS A 27 15.69 -32.04 -16.15
N LYS A 28 16.94 -32.45 -16.34
CA LYS A 28 17.31 -33.84 -16.69
C LYS A 28 17.14 -34.85 -15.55
N ASP A 29 16.99 -34.41 -14.30
CA ASP A 29 16.82 -35.24 -13.11
C ASP A 29 15.41 -35.04 -12.52
N GLU A 30 14.51 -35.98 -12.79
CA GLU A 30 13.09 -35.91 -12.42
C GLU A 30 12.83 -35.99 -10.91
N THR A 31 13.85 -36.27 -10.09
CA THR A 31 13.67 -36.53 -8.66
C THR A 31 13.78 -35.29 -7.77
N ARG A 32 14.36 -34.16 -8.26
CA ARG A 32 14.61 -32.97 -7.48
C ARG A 32 14.28 -31.70 -8.22
N ILE A 33 13.66 -30.74 -7.53
CA ILE A 33 13.34 -29.41 -8.08
C ILE A 33 14.63 -28.61 -8.23
N ASN A 34 14.92 -28.16 -9.45
CA ASN A 34 16.01 -27.22 -9.75
C ASN A 34 15.42 -25.84 -10.08
N PRO A 35 15.47 -24.86 -9.15
CA PRO A 35 14.88 -23.53 -9.37
C PRO A 35 15.45 -22.78 -10.56
N ARG A 36 16.76 -22.93 -10.83
CA ARG A 36 17.42 -22.27 -11.97
C ARG A 36 16.90 -22.80 -13.30
N CYS A 37 16.72 -24.11 -13.42
CA CYS A 37 16.14 -24.70 -14.65
C CYS A 37 14.74 -24.19 -14.89
N ILE A 38 13.91 -24.08 -13.86
CA ILE A 38 12.53 -23.55 -13.97
C ILE A 38 12.55 -22.09 -14.41
N ASN A 39 13.38 -21.24 -13.79
CA ASN A 39 13.46 -19.82 -14.14
C ASN A 39 14.00 -19.63 -15.57
N ARG A 40 15.00 -20.39 -15.98
CA ARG A 40 15.53 -20.35 -17.35
C ARG A 40 14.52 -20.84 -18.39
N ALA A 41 13.75 -21.91 -18.09
CA ALA A 41 12.66 -22.35 -18.94
C ALA A 41 11.62 -21.25 -19.18
N LYS A 42 11.21 -20.56 -18.10
CA LYS A 42 10.31 -19.39 -18.16
C LYS A 42 10.90 -18.28 -19.03
N PHE A 43 12.17 -17.99 -18.85
CA PHE A 43 12.87 -16.95 -19.60
C PHE A 43 12.89 -17.28 -21.10
N TYR A 44 13.34 -18.48 -21.49
CA TYR A 44 13.35 -18.89 -22.91
C TYR A 44 11.96 -18.93 -23.52
N ALA A 45 10.97 -19.48 -22.81
CA ALA A 45 9.60 -19.55 -23.32
C ALA A 45 9.05 -18.14 -23.61
N ARG A 46 9.23 -17.18 -22.68
CA ARG A 46 8.81 -15.79 -22.90
C ARG A 46 9.53 -15.15 -24.09
N ALA A 47 10.86 -15.27 -24.14
CA ALA A 47 11.66 -14.70 -25.21
C ALA A 47 11.22 -15.23 -26.59
N PHE A 48 11.06 -16.56 -26.73
CA PHE A 48 10.69 -17.19 -27.97
C PHE A 48 9.28 -16.79 -28.44
N PHE A 49 8.32 -16.77 -27.50
CA PHE A 49 6.95 -16.36 -27.85
C PHE A 49 6.86 -14.91 -28.28
N VAL A 50 7.48 -14.02 -27.54
CA VAL A 50 7.42 -12.57 -27.80
C VAL A 50 8.01 -12.25 -29.16
N VAL A 51 9.22 -12.72 -29.43
CA VAL A 51 9.90 -12.41 -30.68
C VAL A 51 9.22 -13.08 -31.87
N TYR A 52 8.69 -14.30 -31.69
CA TYR A 52 7.95 -15.00 -32.74
C TYR A 52 6.67 -14.22 -33.11
N GLN A 53 5.88 -13.79 -32.15
CA GLN A 53 4.68 -13.00 -32.41
C GLN A 53 5.00 -11.64 -33.04
N HIS A 54 6.07 -11.00 -32.56
CA HIS A 54 6.55 -9.74 -33.16
C HIS A 54 6.96 -9.88 -34.62
N ALA A 55 7.70 -10.92 -34.95
CA ALA A 55 8.11 -11.19 -36.32
C ALA A 55 6.92 -11.53 -37.24
N LEU A 56 5.94 -12.28 -36.73
CA LEU A 56 4.71 -12.60 -37.48
C LEU A 56 3.88 -11.36 -37.82
N SER A 57 3.80 -10.39 -36.91
CA SER A 57 3.05 -9.15 -37.15
C SER A 57 3.64 -8.31 -38.31
N HIS A 58 4.92 -8.51 -38.65
CA HIS A 58 5.64 -7.74 -39.64
C HIS A 58 5.94 -8.52 -40.92
N ASN A 59 5.98 -9.87 -40.88
CA ASN A 59 6.38 -10.73 -42.01
C ASN A 59 5.60 -12.07 -42.04
N SER A 60 4.31 -12.03 -42.29
CA SER A 60 3.39 -13.16 -42.13
C SER A 60 3.67 -14.40 -42.99
N ASN A 61 4.42 -14.32 -44.07
CA ASN A 61 4.45 -15.39 -45.10
C ASN A 61 5.69 -16.28 -45.14
N ASN A 62 6.74 -16.03 -44.32
CA ASN A 62 8.02 -16.76 -44.48
C ASN A 62 8.64 -17.27 -43.15
N ILE A 63 7.89 -17.32 -42.05
CA ILE A 63 8.44 -17.81 -40.79
C ILE A 63 8.22 -19.30 -40.66
N THR A 64 9.28 -20.07 -40.93
CA THR A 64 9.29 -21.54 -40.82
C THR A 64 9.83 -22.05 -39.49
N SER A 65 10.68 -21.27 -38.82
CA SER A 65 11.28 -21.62 -37.53
C SER A 65 11.67 -20.38 -36.72
N ILE A 66 11.95 -20.57 -35.41
CA ILE A 66 12.43 -19.49 -34.55
C ILE A 66 13.82 -18.98 -35.00
N ARG A 67 14.65 -19.82 -35.63
CA ARG A 67 15.94 -19.38 -36.23
C ARG A 67 15.73 -18.41 -37.38
N THR A 68 14.68 -18.61 -38.21
CA THR A 68 14.28 -17.64 -39.24
C THR A 68 13.91 -16.29 -38.61
N VAL A 69 13.25 -16.31 -37.44
CA VAL A 69 12.93 -15.10 -36.67
C VAL A 69 14.21 -14.39 -36.23
N SER A 70 15.20 -15.08 -35.67
CA SER A 70 16.51 -14.48 -35.30
C SER A 70 17.12 -13.72 -36.50
N ALA A 71 17.18 -14.33 -37.68
CA ALA A 71 17.72 -13.69 -38.87
C ALA A 71 16.91 -12.43 -39.29
N ILE A 72 15.58 -12.47 -39.18
CA ILE A 72 14.72 -11.30 -39.45
C ILE A 72 15.02 -10.16 -38.49
N MET A 73 15.13 -10.45 -37.19
CA MET A 73 15.40 -9.46 -36.15
C MET A 73 16.79 -8.84 -36.30
N ALA A 74 17.80 -9.68 -36.54
CA ALA A 74 19.17 -9.22 -36.81
C ALA A 74 19.23 -8.27 -38.00
N LYS A 75 18.54 -8.60 -39.08
CA LYS A 75 18.48 -7.76 -40.31
C LYS A 75 17.71 -6.47 -40.13
N LYS A 76 16.60 -6.50 -39.34
CA LYS A 76 15.72 -5.34 -39.12
C LYS A 76 16.30 -4.32 -38.17
N TYR A 77 16.92 -4.77 -37.08
CA TYR A 77 17.40 -3.94 -35.99
C TYR A 77 18.92 -3.96 -35.88
N SER A 78 19.52 -5.07 -35.38
CA SER A 78 20.95 -5.26 -35.23
C SER A 78 21.25 -6.74 -34.94
N GLU A 79 22.45 -7.23 -35.33
CA GLU A 79 22.95 -8.55 -34.95
C GLU A 79 23.17 -8.66 -33.41
N LYS A 80 23.28 -7.51 -32.72
CA LYS A 80 23.46 -7.44 -31.26
C LYS A 80 22.14 -7.44 -30.47
N ASN A 81 20.98 -7.55 -31.13
CA ASN A 81 19.73 -7.57 -30.40
C ASN A 81 19.62 -8.78 -29.47
N LEU A 82 19.03 -8.58 -28.30
CA LEU A 82 18.97 -9.60 -27.26
C LEU A 82 18.23 -10.86 -27.69
N PHE A 83 17.17 -10.73 -28.45
CA PHE A 83 16.39 -11.91 -28.91
C PHE A 83 17.18 -12.80 -29.87
N SER A 84 17.92 -12.22 -30.80
CA SER A 84 18.82 -13.00 -31.69
C SER A 84 19.90 -13.69 -30.82
N TYR A 85 20.53 -12.99 -29.91
CA TYR A 85 21.51 -13.58 -28.99
C TYR A 85 20.93 -14.77 -28.19
N ILE A 86 19.72 -14.65 -27.66
CA ILE A 86 19.06 -15.72 -26.87
C ILE A 86 18.78 -16.93 -27.78
N ILE A 87 18.25 -16.73 -28.98
CA ILE A 87 17.91 -17.83 -29.93
C ILE A 87 19.18 -18.53 -30.39
N ASP A 88 20.21 -17.78 -30.76
CA ASP A 88 21.46 -18.35 -31.32
C ASP A 88 22.26 -19.12 -30.26
N ASN A 89 22.10 -18.79 -28.97
CA ASN A 89 22.72 -19.50 -27.87
C ASN A 89 21.81 -20.55 -27.21
N ALA A 90 20.57 -20.71 -27.63
CA ALA A 90 19.68 -21.75 -27.13
C ALA A 90 20.07 -23.14 -27.68
N SER A 91 19.81 -24.19 -26.90
CA SER A 91 20.06 -25.56 -27.36
C SER A 91 19.13 -25.94 -28.53
N SER A 92 19.63 -26.84 -29.41
CA SER A 92 18.82 -27.34 -30.52
C SER A 92 17.52 -28.01 -30.06
N GLU A 93 17.56 -28.69 -28.91
CA GLU A 93 16.38 -29.36 -28.35
C GLU A 93 15.26 -28.35 -28.00
N LEU A 94 15.61 -27.22 -27.42
CA LEU A 94 14.62 -26.16 -27.11
C LEU A 94 14.03 -25.56 -28.37
N ILE A 95 14.87 -25.33 -29.40
CA ILE A 95 14.46 -24.77 -30.69
C ILE A 95 13.52 -25.74 -31.42
N ASP A 96 13.92 -26.99 -31.59
CA ASP A 96 13.16 -28.01 -32.28
C ASP A 96 11.81 -28.27 -31.59
N PHE A 97 11.83 -28.29 -30.24
CA PHE A 97 10.60 -28.43 -29.47
C PHE A 97 9.65 -27.22 -29.65
N PHE A 98 10.15 -26.00 -29.59
CA PHE A 98 9.34 -24.79 -29.83
C PHE A 98 8.75 -24.79 -31.25
N ASP A 99 9.55 -25.13 -32.26
CA ASP A 99 9.10 -25.14 -33.66
C ASP A 99 8.04 -26.23 -33.90
N SER A 100 8.06 -27.34 -33.16
CA SER A 100 7.07 -28.43 -33.27
C SER A 100 5.67 -28.05 -32.75
N ILE A 101 5.54 -27.03 -31.92
CA ILE A 101 4.27 -26.63 -31.31
C ILE A 101 3.54 -25.62 -32.18
N LYS A 102 2.23 -25.84 -32.39
CA LYS A 102 1.36 -24.86 -33.07
C LYS A 102 1.14 -23.65 -32.20
N LYS A 103 1.46 -22.47 -32.71
CA LYS A 103 1.33 -21.18 -32.01
C LYS A 103 0.22 -20.34 -32.67
N PRO A 104 -0.80 -19.89 -31.89
CA PRO A 104 -1.83 -19.00 -32.41
C PRO A 104 -1.27 -17.59 -32.62
N LEU A 105 -1.80 -16.87 -33.62
CA LEU A 105 -1.50 -15.44 -33.81
C LEU A 105 -2.18 -14.58 -32.77
N SER A 106 -1.46 -13.55 -32.30
CA SER A 106 -1.99 -12.52 -31.41
C SER A 106 -2.09 -11.17 -32.13
N SER A 107 -3.14 -10.41 -31.84
CA SER A 107 -3.31 -9.02 -32.32
C SER A 107 -2.78 -7.99 -31.34
N LEU A 108 -2.19 -8.43 -30.22
CA LEU A 108 -1.60 -7.54 -29.20
C LEU A 108 -0.32 -6.91 -29.74
N SER A 109 -0.04 -5.68 -29.30
CA SER A 109 1.28 -5.08 -29.44
C SER A 109 2.33 -5.93 -28.71
N ILE A 110 3.61 -5.78 -29.08
CA ILE A 110 4.68 -6.57 -28.45
C ILE A 110 4.73 -6.36 -26.92
N GLY A 111 4.47 -5.14 -26.45
CA GLY A 111 4.43 -4.83 -25.03
C GLY A 111 3.26 -5.49 -24.29
N GLU A 112 2.03 -5.35 -24.83
CA GLU A 112 0.84 -6.00 -24.28
C GLU A 112 0.97 -7.52 -24.29
N PHE A 113 1.57 -8.07 -25.33
CA PHE A 113 1.80 -9.50 -25.43
C PHE A 113 2.77 -10.02 -24.37
N TYR A 114 3.89 -9.31 -24.15
CA TYR A 114 4.83 -9.67 -23.10
C TYR A 114 4.20 -9.61 -21.71
N GLU A 115 3.45 -8.55 -21.42
CA GLU A 115 2.74 -8.43 -20.15
C GLU A 115 1.68 -9.51 -19.94
N TYR A 116 1.01 -9.91 -21.01
CA TYR A 116 0.09 -11.05 -20.95
C TYR A 116 0.82 -12.35 -20.60
N LEU A 117 1.98 -12.65 -21.19
CA LEU A 117 2.78 -13.82 -20.82
C LEU A 117 3.23 -13.79 -19.36
N LEU A 118 3.57 -12.62 -18.81
CA LEU A 118 3.89 -12.44 -17.38
C LEU A 118 2.68 -12.73 -16.48
N SER A 119 1.46 -12.62 -16.98
CA SER A 119 0.26 -12.94 -16.22
C SER A 119 -0.01 -14.44 -16.07
N ILE A 120 0.59 -15.28 -16.92
CA ILE A 120 0.48 -16.73 -16.86
C ILE A 120 1.49 -17.26 -15.85
N GLU A 121 1.02 -18.02 -14.85
CA GLU A 121 1.83 -18.48 -13.74
C GLU A 121 2.20 -19.94 -13.81
N THR A 122 3.40 -20.23 -13.30
CA THR A 122 3.83 -21.60 -13.07
C THR A 122 4.06 -21.85 -11.58
N SER A 123 3.43 -22.86 -11.02
CA SER A 123 3.81 -23.45 -9.75
C SER A 123 4.37 -24.84 -9.98
N GLY A 124 5.62 -25.08 -9.62
CA GLY A 124 6.25 -26.36 -9.89
C GLY A 124 6.22 -26.70 -11.37
N PHE A 125 5.67 -27.87 -11.71
CA PHE A 125 5.50 -28.36 -13.08
C PHE A 125 4.11 -28.05 -13.70
N GLU A 126 3.19 -27.45 -12.93
CA GLU A 126 1.87 -27.08 -13.42
C GLU A 126 1.75 -25.58 -13.65
N VAL A 127 1.18 -25.19 -14.79
CA VAL A 127 0.89 -23.80 -15.13
C VAL A 127 -0.50 -23.44 -14.64
N LYS A 128 -0.62 -22.40 -13.83
CA LYS A 128 -1.90 -21.86 -13.34
C LYS A 128 -1.95 -20.36 -13.55
N GLU A 129 -3.15 -19.84 -13.83
CA GLU A 129 -3.42 -18.41 -14.05
C GLU A 129 -2.87 -17.49 -12.93
N GLY A 130 -2.19 -16.45 -13.30
CA GLY A 130 -1.18 -15.76 -12.64
C GLY A 130 -1.38 -14.62 -11.69
N LYS A 131 -1.54 -14.85 -10.39
CA LYS A 131 -1.45 -13.78 -9.37
C LYS A 131 -0.06 -13.65 -8.71
N VAL A 132 0.76 -14.68 -8.68
CA VAL A 132 1.98 -14.74 -7.84
C VAL A 132 3.18 -14.08 -8.51
N TYR A 133 3.34 -14.18 -9.84
CA TYR A 133 4.50 -13.61 -10.52
C TYR A 133 4.49 -12.08 -10.52
N ARG A 134 3.34 -11.44 -10.77
CA ARG A 134 3.17 -9.98 -10.71
C ARG A 134 3.46 -9.43 -9.31
N ASN A 135 2.98 -10.11 -8.27
CA ASN A 135 3.25 -9.75 -6.88
C ASN A 135 4.75 -9.87 -6.51
N LYS A 136 5.53 -10.64 -7.28
CA LYS A 136 6.93 -10.91 -6.96
C LYS A 136 7.90 -9.84 -7.47
N LEU A 137 7.60 -9.27 -8.64
CA LEU A 137 8.41 -8.19 -9.23
C LEU A 137 7.93 -6.80 -8.81
N GLY A 138 6.79 -6.69 -8.04
CA GLY A 138 6.14 -5.40 -7.76
C GLY A 138 5.69 -4.69 -9.04
N SER A 139 5.78 -5.37 -10.18
CA SER A 139 5.43 -4.82 -11.48
C SER A 139 3.93 -4.97 -11.70
N TYR A 140 3.23 -3.86 -11.54
CA TYR A 140 1.82 -3.75 -11.89
C TYR A 140 1.71 -3.13 -13.27
N TYR A 141 0.91 -3.77 -14.16
CA TYR A 141 0.57 -3.19 -15.46
C TYR A 141 0.05 -1.76 -15.29
N THR A 142 0.63 -0.83 -16.05
CA THR A 142 0.17 0.56 -16.07
C THR A 142 -0.91 0.69 -17.13
N PRO A 143 -2.17 1.01 -16.77
CA PRO A 143 -3.21 1.23 -17.78
C PRO A 143 -2.83 2.34 -18.74
N SER A 144 -3.05 2.11 -20.05
CA SER A 144 -2.58 3.00 -21.12
C SER A 144 -3.16 4.42 -21.05
N ASP A 145 -4.40 4.56 -20.57
CA ASP A 145 -5.04 5.85 -20.37
C ASP A 145 -4.39 6.68 -19.24
N TYR A 146 -3.95 6.01 -18.17
CA TYR A 146 -3.20 6.64 -17.08
C TYR A 146 -1.78 7.02 -17.53
N ALA A 147 -1.09 6.14 -18.25
CA ALA A 147 0.22 6.46 -18.83
C ALA A 147 0.13 7.67 -19.77
N ALA A 148 -0.89 7.71 -20.63
CA ALA A 148 -1.16 8.82 -21.52
C ALA A 148 -1.46 10.14 -20.77
N TYR A 149 -2.23 10.08 -19.69
CA TYR A 149 -2.50 11.24 -18.84
C TYR A 149 -1.23 11.80 -18.21
N ILE A 150 -0.41 10.94 -17.60
CA ILE A 150 0.85 11.33 -16.96
C ILE A 150 1.81 11.92 -17.99
N ALA A 151 2.01 11.22 -19.11
CA ALA A 151 2.91 11.68 -20.17
C ALA A 151 2.47 13.03 -20.75
N SER A 152 1.17 13.23 -21.00
CA SER A 152 0.63 14.52 -21.49
C SER A 152 0.82 15.64 -20.46
N SER A 153 0.53 15.36 -19.17
CA SER A 153 0.69 16.36 -18.10
C SER A 153 2.15 16.79 -17.93
N VAL A 154 3.08 15.81 -17.94
CA VAL A 154 4.52 16.08 -17.83
C VAL A 154 5.02 16.86 -19.04
N LEU A 155 4.61 16.49 -20.25
CA LEU A 155 4.96 17.18 -21.48
C LEU A 155 4.47 18.63 -21.47
N GLU A 156 3.21 18.86 -21.12
CA GLU A 156 2.63 20.19 -21.03
C GLU A 156 3.37 21.09 -20.04
N ASN A 157 3.67 20.55 -18.86
CA ASN A 157 4.42 21.26 -17.83
C ASN A 157 5.85 21.55 -18.29
N TYR A 158 6.51 20.62 -18.98
CA TYR A 158 7.86 20.81 -19.51
C TYR A 158 7.90 21.89 -20.59
N ILE A 159 7.07 21.78 -21.62
CA ILE A 159 7.05 22.76 -22.74
C ILE A 159 6.56 24.16 -22.32
N SER A 160 5.68 24.25 -21.32
CA SER A 160 5.22 25.54 -20.79
C SER A 160 6.37 26.34 -20.14
N ARG A 161 7.40 25.67 -19.65
CA ARG A 161 8.56 26.27 -19.00
C ARG A 161 9.75 26.48 -19.94
N ASN A 162 9.94 25.58 -20.88
CA ASN A 162 11.16 25.51 -21.68
C ASN A 162 10.95 25.87 -23.18
N GLY A 163 9.67 25.99 -23.60
CA GLY A 163 9.32 26.11 -25.02
C GLY A 163 9.18 24.76 -25.73
N LYS A 164 8.52 24.73 -26.90
CA LYS A 164 8.28 23.50 -27.64
C LYS A 164 9.55 22.90 -28.24
N GLU A 165 10.46 23.74 -28.71
CA GLU A 165 11.69 23.32 -29.37
C GLU A 165 12.63 22.56 -28.43
N SER A 166 12.54 22.82 -27.12
CA SER A 166 13.39 22.18 -26.11
C SER A 166 13.19 20.65 -26.03
N ILE A 167 12.05 20.12 -26.50
CA ILE A 167 11.77 18.70 -26.43
C ILE A 167 12.71 17.87 -27.34
N SER A 168 13.26 18.45 -28.41
CA SER A 168 14.19 17.79 -29.31
C SER A 168 15.51 17.39 -28.67
N THR A 169 15.90 18.06 -27.59
CA THR A 169 17.14 17.83 -26.85
C THR A 169 16.90 17.34 -25.42
N ALA A 170 15.65 17.22 -25.02
CA ALA A 170 15.27 16.82 -23.65
C ALA A 170 15.74 15.40 -23.34
N GLN A 171 16.44 15.23 -22.23
CA GLN A 171 16.87 13.93 -21.71
C GLN A 171 15.70 13.28 -20.96
N ILE A 172 15.25 12.13 -21.42
CA ILE A 172 14.05 11.45 -20.95
C ILE A 172 14.44 10.15 -20.26
N VAL A 173 13.87 9.82 -19.10
CA VAL A 173 14.18 8.56 -18.40
C VAL A 173 12.96 7.91 -17.74
N ASP A 174 12.98 6.58 -17.69
CA ASP A 174 12.19 5.73 -16.80
C ASP A 174 13.12 4.72 -16.11
N TYR A 175 13.11 4.71 -14.77
CA TYR A 175 13.99 3.88 -13.95
C TYR A 175 13.49 2.43 -13.73
N SER A 176 12.30 2.12 -14.21
CA SER A 176 11.66 0.80 -14.15
C SER A 176 10.68 0.67 -15.33
N CYS A 177 11.25 0.79 -16.54
CA CYS A 177 10.47 1.09 -17.73
C CYS A 177 9.52 -0.03 -18.16
N GLY A 178 9.70 -1.28 -17.69
CA GLY A 178 8.96 -2.43 -18.19
C GLY A 178 9.03 -2.48 -19.72
N CYS A 179 7.88 -2.63 -20.37
CA CYS A 179 7.76 -2.66 -21.84
C CYS A 179 7.71 -1.27 -22.50
N GLY A 180 8.01 -0.18 -21.76
CA GLY A 180 8.15 1.17 -22.31
C GLY A 180 6.84 1.90 -22.58
N ILE A 181 5.77 1.59 -21.85
CA ILE A 181 4.44 2.21 -22.05
C ILE A 181 4.46 3.73 -21.87
N PHE A 182 5.25 4.27 -20.93
CA PHE A 182 5.37 5.70 -20.73
C PHE A 182 6.09 6.39 -21.88
N PHE A 183 7.09 5.75 -22.47
CA PHE A 183 7.79 6.29 -23.65
C PHE A 183 6.87 6.37 -24.85
N THR A 184 6.16 5.30 -25.18
CA THR A 184 5.20 5.29 -26.29
C THR A 184 4.06 6.27 -26.06
N ALA A 185 3.59 6.43 -24.82
CA ALA A 185 2.59 7.44 -24.44
C ALA A 185 3.12 8.88 -24.65
N LEU A 186 4.37 9.16 -24.26
CA LEU A 186 5.01 10.46 -24.44
C LEU A 186 5.19 10.78 -25.92
N LEU A 187 5.75 9.85 -26.71
CA LEU A 187 5.90 10.02 -28.15
C LEU A 187 4.55 10.26 -28.83
N SER A 188 3.50 9.54 -28.40
CA SER A 188 2.13 9.76 -28.87
C SER A 188 1.60 11.15 -28.53
N ALA A 189 1.88 11.66 -27.32
CA ALA A 189 1.46 13.00 -26.92
C ALA A 189 2.18 14.10 -27.73
N ILE A 190 3.48 13.93 -28.02
CA ILE A 190 4.29 14.83 -28.84
C ILE A 190 3.73 14.87 -30.26
N ASN A 191 3.48 13.69 -30.86
CA ASN A 191 2.95 13.58 -32.22
C ASN A 191 1.55 14.19 -32.35
N LYS A 192 0.62 13.85 -31.44
CA LYS A 192 -0.76 14.39 -31.43
C LYS A 192 -0.81 15.92 -31.31
N LYS A 193 0.16 16.53 -30.63
CA LYS A 193 0.24 17.99 -30.47
C LYS A 193 0.99 18.67 -31.61
N GLY A 194 1.54 17.93 -32.56
CA GLY A 194 2.35 18.48 -33.67
C GLY A 194 3.51 19.34 -33.17
N ILE A 195 4.21 18.86 -32.12
CA ILE A 195 5.29 19.63 -31.50
C ILE A 195 6.56 19.54 -32.32
N ILE A 196 6.86 18.36 -32.85
CA ILE A 196 8.03 18.05 -33.67
C ILE A 196 7.63 17.10 -34.80
N ASP A 197 8.20 17.27 -35.98
CA ASP A 197 7.99 16.39 -37.13
C ASP A 197 8.93 15.16 -37.10
N ASP A 198 10.13 15.31 -36.54
CA ASP A 198 11.13 14.22 -36.45
C ASP A 198 11.16 13.59 -35.05
N ILE A 199 10.33 12.56 -34.84
CA ILE A 199 10.30 11.77 -33.62
C ILE A 199 11.58 10.94 -33.44
N ALA A 200 12.26 10.53 -34.52
CA ALA A 200 13.48 9.72 -34.46
C ALA A 200 14.59 10.42 -33.63
N GLY A 201 14.72 11.75 -33.75
CA GLY A 201 15.67 12.53 -32.96
C GLY A 201 15.38 12.49 -31.44
N ILE A 202 14.11 12.34 -31.04
CA ILE A 202 13.76 12.24 -29.62
C ILE A 202 14.08 10.83 -29.07
N VAL A 203 13.90 9.79 -29.90
CA VAL A 203 14.13 8.39 -29.48
C VAL A 203 15.56 8.18 -28.98
N THR A 204 16.55 8.88 -29.57
CA THR A 204 17.95 8.81 -29.14
C THR A 204 18.25 9.46 -27.79
N ASN A 205 17.32 10.26 -27.23
CA ASN A 205 17.46 10.91 -25.93
C ASN A 205 16.69 10.18 -24.83
N ILE A 206 16.14 9.00 -25.14
CA ILE A 206 15.42 8.16 -24.16
C ILE A 206 16.41 7.24 -23.45
N HIS A 207 16.40 7.33 -22.14
CA HIS A 207 17.16 6.47 -21.24
C HIS A 207 16.21 5.55 -20.48
N ALA A 208 16.60 4.33 -20.25
CA ALA A 208 15.78 3.34 -19.55
C ALA A 208 16.60 2.42 -18.65
N CYS A 209 15.98 1.97 -17.58
CA CYS A 209 16.53 0.94 -16.72
C CYS A 209 15.44 -0.07 -16.37
N ASP A 210 15.76 -1.35 -16.40
CA ASP A 210 14.90 -2.41 -15.85
C ASP A 210 15.74 -3.62 -15.42
N VAL A 211 15.24 -4.38 -14.47
CA VAL A 211 15.84 -5.65 -14.01
C VAL A 211 15.48 -6.83 -14.90
N ASP A 212 14.43 -6.69 -15.71
CA ASP A 212 13.99 -7.67 -16.68
C ASP A 212 14.53 -7.32 -18.08
N PRO A 213 15.55 -8.06 -18.57
CA PRO A 213 16.16 -7.76 -19.86
C PRO A 213 15.21 -7.94 -21.05
N LEU A 214 14.21 -8.83 -20.93
CA LEU A 214 13.22 -9.03 -21.99
C LEU A 214 12.26 -7.86 -22.07
N ALA A 215 11.78 -7.36 -20.93
CA ALA A 215 10.95 -6.15 -20.89
C ALA A 215 11.70 -4.93 -21.46
N LEU A 216 12.97 -4.77 -21.08
CA LEU A 216 13.83 -3.70 -21.59
C LEU A 216 14.02 -3.79 -23.11
N GLU A 217 14.22 -5.01 -23.64
CA GLU A 217 14.32 -5.22 -25.10
C GLU A 217 13.01 -4.90 -25.81
N VAL A 218 11.87 -5.33 -25.25
CA VAL A 218 10.54 -4.98 -25.75
C VAL A 218 10.33 -3.46 -25.77
N ALA A 219 10.77 -2.76 -24.71
CA ALA A 219 10.68 -1.29 -24.67
C ALA A 219 11.48 -0.63 -25.81
N LYS A 220 12.72 -1.08 -26.07
CA LYS A 220 13.51 -0.61 -27.21
C LYS A 220 12.78 -0.79 -28.53
N LEU A 221 12.31 -2.02 -28.81
CA LEU A 221 11.60 -2.32 -30.04
C LEU A 221 10.34 -1.46 -30.18
N SER A 222 9.59 -1.27 -29.10
CA SER A 222 8.35 -0.47 -29.09
C SER A 222 8.59 0.99 -29.48
N ILE A 223 9.64 1.63 -28.95
CA ILE A 223 9.94 3.03 -29.28
C ILE A 223 10.52 3.19 -30.69
N LEU A 224 11.37 2.25 -31.13
CA LEU A 224 11.92 2.23 -32.48
C LEU A 224 10.85 2.03 -33.54
N GLU A 225 9.87 1.19 -33.27
CA GLU A 225 8.72 0.99 -34.17
C GLU A 225 7.82 2.22 -34.19
N TYR A 226 7.54 2.81 -33.01
CA TYR A 226 6.77 4.04 -32.98
C TYR A 226 7.44 5.18 -33.74
N GLY A 227 8.75 5.34 -33.57
CA GLY A 227 9.57 6.33 -34.29
C GLY A 227 9.85 6.00 -35.75
N LYS A 228 9.54 4.77 -36.22
CA LYS A 228 9.87 4.25 -37.55
C LYS A 228 11.36 4.33 -37.86
N CYS A 229 12.22 4.12 -36.86
CA CYS A 229 13.67 4.28 -36.97
C CYS A 229 14.43 3.05 -36.43
N PRO A 230 14.21 1.84 -36.97
CA PRO A 230 14.87 0.62 -36.51
C PRO A 230 16.40 0.65 -36.64
N GLU A 231 16.95 1.46 -37.56
CA GLU A 231 18.39 1.70 -37.76
C GLU A 231 19.07 2.37 -36.53
N LEU A 232 18.30 2.99 -35.62
CA LEU A 232 18.84 3.62 -34.43
C LEU A 232 19.00 2.63 -33.25
N TYR A 233 18.79 1.32 -33.48
CA TYR A 233 18.82 0.31 -32.43
C TYR A 233 20.11 0.35 -31.60
N ASP A 234 21.27 0.41 -32.22
CA ASP A 234 22.55 0.39 -31.51
C ASP A 234 22.75 1.65 -30.66
N ILE A 235 22.35 2.81 -31.18
CA ILE A 235 22.41 4.09 -30.44
C ILE A 235 21.49 4.04 -29.20
N VAL A 236 20.25 3.61 -29.39
CA VAL A 236 19.27 3.49 -28.30
C VAL A 236 19.75 2.48 -27.26
N SER A 237 20.40 1.39 -27.69
CA SER A 237 20.90 0.36 -26.79
C SER A 237 21.95 0.86 -25.80
N GLU A 238 22.71 1.91 -26.14
CA GLU A 238 23.69 2.52 -25.23
C GLU A 238 23.03 3.20 -24.03
N HIS A 239 21.77 3.61 -24.15
CA HIS A 239 21.00 4.32 -23.12
C HIS A 239 20.04 3.41 -22.35
N PHE A 240 19.92 2.12 -22.70
CA PHE A 240 19.03 1.14 -22.09
C PHE A 240 19.82 0.18 -21.20
N HIS A 241 19.71 0.34 -19.90
CA HIS A 241 20.54 -0.35 -18.91
C HIS A 241 19.78 -1.51 -18.25
N HIS A 242 20.24 -2.73 -18.52
CA HIS A 242 19.79 -3.91 -17.78
C HIS A 242 20.41 -3.91 -16.38
N ALA A 243 19.73 -3.31 -15.43
CA ALA A 243 20.25 -3.06 -14.08
C ALA A 243 19.12 -2.87 -13.06
N ASN A 244 19.50 -2.89 -11.78
CA ASN A 244 18.64 -2.48 -10.66
C ASN A 244 19.05 -1.08 -10.20
N MET A 245 18.19 -0.10 -10.43
CA MET A 245 18.41 1.32 -10.06
C MET A 245 18.71 1.54 -8.57
N LEU A 246 18.35 0.61 -7.71
CA LEU A 246 18.57 0.73 -6.26
C LEU A 246 19.97 0.29 -5.82
N ILE A 247 20.73 -0.38 -6.69
CA ILE A 247 22.07 -0.89 -6.39
C ILE A 247 23.07 -0.11 -7.23
N HIS A 248 23.93 0.69 -6.58
CA HIS A 248 24.89 1.52 -7.24
C HIS A 248 26.29 0.92 -7.16
N SER A 249 27.03 0.90 -8.27
CA SER A 249 28.43 0.46 -8.30
C SER A 249 29.27 1.41 -9.19
N GLY A 250 30.53 1.58 -8.81
CA GLY A 250 31.51 2.26 -9.68
C GLY A 250 32.00 1.41 -10.86
N GLU A 251 31.86 0.09 -10.75
CA GLU A 251 32.21 -0.88 -11.80
C GLU A 251 30.98 -1.61 -12.28
N GLU A 252 30.78 -1.65 -13.59
CA GLU A 252 29.67 -2.35 -14.21
C GLU A 252 30.06 -3.81 -14.49
N ALA A 253 29.16 -4.75 -14.13
CA ALA A 253 29.35 -6.14 -14.50
C ALA A 253 29.16 -6.36 -16.02
N SER A 254 29.71 -7.46 -16.53
CA SER A 254 29.54 -7.80 -17.95
C SER A 254 28.06 -8.07 -18.30
N PRO A 255 27.65 -7.83 -19.55
CA PRO A 255 26.28 -8.13 -20.00
C PRO A 255 25.87 -9.59 -19.76
N GLU A 256 26.79 -10.54 -19.90
CA GLU A 256 26.56 -11.96 -19.69
C GLU A 256 26.27 -12.26 -18.20
N ALA A 257 27.03 -11.64 -17.27
CA ALA A 257 26.81 -11.82 -15.83
C ALA A 257 25.44 -11.23 -15.41
N ARG A 258 25.06 -10.09 -15.96
CA ARG A 258 23.74 -9.48 -15.72
C ARG A 258 22.61 -10.38 -16.25
N LEU A 259 22.75 -10.85 -17.50
CA LEU A 259 21.76 -11.74 -18.12
C LEU A 259 21.62 -13.04 -17.33
N GLN A 260 22.72 -13.64 -16.90
CA GLN A 260 22.72 -14.86 -16.10
C GLN A 260 21.97 -14.67 -14.76
N ALA A 261 22.20 -13.54 -14.06
CA ALA A 261 21.50 -13.23 -12.81
C ALA A 261 19.99 -13.12 -13.02
N SER A 262 19.56 -12.46 -14.09
CA SER A 262 18.12 -12.32 -14.40
C SER A 262 17.49 -13.63 -14.88
N MET A 263 18.19 -14.43 -15.68
CA MET A 263 17.71 -15.76 -16.07
C MET A 263 17.52 -16.69 -14.88
N ASP A 264 18.36 -16.55 -13.85
CA ASP A 264 18.23 -17.28 -12.60
C ASP A 264 17.18 -16.65 -11.65
N GLY A 265 16.66 -15.46 -11.94
CA GLY A 265 15.64 -14.78 -11.16
C GLY A 265 16.15 -13.94 -9.99
N PHE A 266 17.42 -13.55 -9.99
CA PHE A 266 18.08 -12.77 -8.94
C PHE A 266 18.05 -11.27 -9.22
N ILE A 267 16.92 -10.61 -8.97
CA ILE A 267 16.73 -9.17 -9.25
C ILE A 267 17.54 -8.23 -8.33
N TYR A 268 18.08 -8.73 -7.23
CA TYR A 268 18.95 -8.00 -6.30
C TYR A 268 20.40 -8.49 -6.34
N HIS A 269 20.81 -9.17 -7.41
CA HIS A 269 22.19 -9.64 -7.55
C HIS A 269 23.13 -8.43 -7.76
N PRO A 270 24.34 -8.44 -7.13
CA PRO A 270 25.29 -7.32 -7.30
C PRO A 270 25.69 -7.03 -8.75
N SER A 271 25.68 -8.04 -9.63
CA SER A 271 25.94 -7.82 -11.06
C SER A 271 24.90 -6.94 -11.77
N LEU A 272 23.72 -6.75 -11.17
CA LEU A 272 22.69 -5.82 -11.68
C LEU A 272 22.88 -4.39 -11.14
N ALA A 273 24.00 -4.07 -10.51
CA ALA A 273 24.27 -2.71 -10.09
C ALA A 273 24.30 -1.75 -11.30
N ILE A 274 23.71 -0.55 -11.12
CA ILE A 274 23.73 0.50 -12.12
C ILE A 274 24.99 1.35 -12.00
N GLY A 275 25.55 1.75 -13.14
CA GLY A 275 26.68 2.68 -13.18
C GLY A 275 26.30 4.08 -12.71
N THR A 276 27.21 4.77 -12.06
CA THR A 276 26.98 6.13 -11.55
C THR A 276 26.73 7.15 -12.67
N SER A 277 27.19 6.89 -13.90
CA SER A 277 26.92 7.71 -15.08
C SER A 277 25.44 7.83 -15.41
N PHE A 278 24.63 6.82 -15.07
CA PHE A 278 23.18 6.84 -15.27
C PHE A 278 22.46 7.78 -14.28
N LEU A 279 23.10 8.22 -13.22
CA LEU A 279 22.53 9.13 -12.20
C LEU A 279 22.69 10.63 -12.58
N GLN A 280 22.72 10.93 -13.86
CA GLN A 280 22.74 12.30 -14.36
C GLN A 280 21.41 13.05 -14.19
N GLN A 281 21.36 14.31 -14.60
CA GLN A 281 20.13 15.12 -14.58
C GLN A 281 19.30 14.84 -15.84
N TYR A 282 17.99 14.62 -15.64
CA TYR A 282 17.02 14.37 -16.71
C TYR A 282 15.95 15.46 -16.74
N ASP A 283 15.48 15.78 -17.93
CA ASP A 283 14.49 16.82 -18.16
C ASP A 283 13.05 16.28 -18.04
N ILE A 284 12.84 15.04 -18.45
CA ILE A 284 11.56 14.36 -18.33
C ILE A 284 11.78 13.01 -17.64
N ILE A 285 11.12 12.81 -16.51
CA ILE A 285 11.13 11.55 -15.78
C ILE A 285 9.71 11.01 -15.73
N LEU A 286 9.53 9.77 -16.15
CA LEU A 286 8.26 9.06 -16.14
C LEU A 286 8.44 7.71 -15.48
N GLY A 287 7.37 7.11 -14.93
CA GLY A 287 7.47 5.76 -14.43
C GLY A 287 6.36 5.32 -13.49
N ASN A 288 6.27 4.00 -13.35
CA ASN A 288 5.50 3.32 -12.31
C ASN A 288 6.47 2.41 -11.54
N PRO A 289 7.20 2.95 -10.56
CA PRO A 289 8.20 2.18 -9.82
C PRO A 289 7.54 1.01 -9.05
N PRO A 290 8.28 -0.07 -8.78
CA PRO A 290 7.76 -1.18 -7.99
C PRO A 290 7.32 -0.72 -6.59
N TRP A 291 6.30 -1.41 -6.00
CA TRP A 291 5.68 -1.01 -4.73
C TRP A 291 5.94 -2.01 -3.61
N GLU A 292 7.11 -2.60 -3.55
CA GLU A 292 7.44 -3.69 -2.65
C GLU A 292 8.34 -3.29 -1.50
N LYS A 293 8.29 -4.08 -0.42
CA LYS A 293 9.25 -4.02 0.66
C LYS A 293 10.46 -4.88 0.32
N LEU A 294 11.66 -4.37 0.58
CA LEU A 294 12.90 -5.12 0.41
C LEU A 294 13.03 -6.14 1.54
N ARG A 295 12.35 -7.26 1.44
CA ARG A 295 12.45 -8.37 2.39
C ARG A 295 12.19 -9.71 1.71
N PHE A 296 12.76 -10.75 2.27
CA PHE A 296 12.46 -12.10 1.85
C PHE A 296 11.08 -12.53 2.37
N GLU A 297 10.20 -12.89 1.46
CA GLU A 297 8.87 -13.41 1.77
C GLU A 297 8.83 -14.92 1.52
N GLU A 298 9.11 -15.71 2.56
CA GLU A 298 9.26 -17.17 2.46
C GLU A 298 8.11 -17.85 1.70
N LYS A 299 6.86 -17.54 2.04
CA LYS A 299 5.72 -18.14 1.38
C LYS A 299 5.72 -17.86 -0.12
N ASN A 300 5.91 -16.60 -0.51
CA ASN A 300 5.87 -16.18 -1.91
C ASN A 300 7.05 -16.76 -2.70
N PHE A 301 8.20 -16.91 -2.05
CA PHE A 301 9.37 -17.49 -2.68
C PHE A 301 9.18 -19.01 -2.92
N TYR A 302 8.94 -19.78 -1.86
CA TYR A 302 8.84 -21.24 -1.97
C TYR A 302 7.62 -21.72 -2.75
N ALA A 303 6.50 -20.99 -2.71
CA ALA A 303 5.30 -21.32 -3.48
C ALA A 303 5.50 -21.35 -4.99
N GLN A 304 6.57 -20.74 -5.51
CA GLN A 304 6.89 -20.77 -6.93
C GLN A 304 7.52 -22.10 -7.39
N PHE A 305 8.03 -22.87 -6.44
CA PHE A 305 8.77 -24.09 -6.68
C PHE A 305 8.17 -25.31 -5.98
N SER A 306 7.14 -25.12 -5.13
CA SER A 306 6.55 -26.19 -4.33
C SER A 306 5.03 -26.06 -4.25
N GLU A 307 4.31 -27.06 -4.80
CA GLU A 307 2.86 -27.15 -4.70
C GLU A 307 2.40 -27.31 -3.24
N ARG A 308 3.18 -28.02 -2.43
CA ARG A 308 2.92 -28.17 -1.00
C ARG A 308 2.78 -26.81 -0.31
N ILE A 309 3.71 -25.90 -0.59
CA ILE A 309 3.69 -24.54 -0.01
C ILE A 309 2.56 -23.69 -0.62
N GLN A 310 2.29 -23.83 -1.90
CA GLN A 310 1.20 -23.12 -2.58
C GLN A 310 -0.17 -23.47 -2.02
N SER A 311 -0.40 -24.74 -1.70
CA SER A 311 -1.67 -25.26 -1.15
C SER A 311 -1.89 -24.97 0.32
N VAL A 312 -0.90 -24.39 1.04
CA VAL A 312 -1.03 -24.07 2.47
C VAL A 312 -2.08 -22.97 2.68
N HIS A 313 -3.19 -23.34 3.28
CA HIS A 313 -4.27 -22.42 3.63
C HIS A 313 -4.10 -21.80 5.03
N PHE A 314 -3.43 -22.49 5.94
CA PHE A 314 -3.27 -22.06 7.33
C PHE A 314 -1.85 -21.59 7.63
N LYS A 315 -1.73 -20.37 8.17
CA LYS A 315 -0.41 -19.77 8.47
C LYS A 315 0.43 -20.60 9.45
N PHE A 316 -0.19 -21.36 10.35
CA PHE A 316 0.56 -22.16 11.34
C PHE A 316 1.20 -23.42 10.74
N GLU A 317 0.73 -23.90 9.58
CA GLU A 317 1.30 -25.03 8.86
C GLU A 317 2.52 -24.64 8.03
N LEU A 318 2.61 -23.35 7.68
CA LEU A 318 3.62 -22.83 6.77
C LEU A 318 5.07 -23.10 7.24
N PRO A 319 5.46 -22.84 8.51
CA PRO A 319 6.83 -23.09 8.96
C PRO A 319 7.24 -24.57 8.84
N ASN A 320 6.32 -25.48 9.20
CA ASN A 320 6.57 -26.93 9.11
C ASN A 320 6.71 -27.39 7.65
N ASN A 321 5.81 -26.91 6.77
CA ASN A 321 5.87 -27.24 5.35
C ASN A 321 7.13 -26.68 4.69
N ILE A 322 7.57 -25.46 5.04
CA ILE A 322 8.83 -24.87 4.55
C ILE A 322 10.02 -25.70 5.05
N GLN A 323 10.03 -26.11 6.31
CA GLN A 323 11.12 -26.93 6.86
C GLN A 323 11.21 -28.28 6.13
N GLN A 324 10.09 -28.95 5.89
CA GLN A 324 10.04 -30.20 5.13
C GLN A 324 10.53 -30.00 3.68
N GLU A 325 10.20 -28.86 3.06
CA GLU A 325 10.65 -28.55 1.70
C GLU A 325 12.17 -28.29 1.66
N LYS A 326 12.72 -27.59 2.65
CA LYS A 326 14.16 -27.36 2.80
C LYS A 326 14.93 -28.68 2.97
N GLU A 327 14.40 -29.62 3.73
CA GLU A 327 15.00 -30.94 3.94
C GLU A 327 14.92 -31.80 2.68
N ALA A 328 13.80 -31.74 1.95
CA ALA A 328 13.61 -32.52 0.73
C ALA A 328 14.44 -31.99 -0.46
N ASN A 329 14.64 -30.67 -0.54
CA ASN A 329 15.25 -29.99 -1.69
C ASN A 329 16.42 -29.09 -1.28
N PRO A 330 17.63 -29.63 -1.04
CA PRO A 330 18.82 -28.85 -0.66
C PRO A 330 19.21 -27.78 -1.70
N GLU A 331 19.00 -28.03 -2.99
CA GLU A 331 19.28 -27.06 -4.06
C GLU A 331 18.35 -25.84 -3.96
N LEU A 332 17.06 -26.06 -3.63
CA LEU A 332 16.12 -24.98 -3.39
C LEU A 332 16.50 -24.16 -2.14
N MET A 333 17.01 -24.83 -1.10
CA MET A 333 17.51 -24.15 0.09
C MET A 333 18.70 -23.24 -0.24
N LYS A 334 19.71 -23.78 -0.96
CA LYS A 334 20.88 -23.02 -1.38
C LYS A 334 20.49 -21.82 -2.27
N PHE A 335 19.57 -22.04 -3.19
CA PHE A 335 19.04 -20.98 -4.05
C PHE A 335 18.32 -19.88 -3.24
N ALA A 336 17.56 -20.26 -2.20
CA ALA A 336 16.94 -19.30 -1.29
C ALA A 336 17.98 -18.49 -0.50
N GLU A 337 19.04 -19.11 -0.03
CA GLU A 337 20.14 -18.45 0.67
C GLU A 337 20.84 -17.41 -0.22
N GLU A 338 21.12 -17.76 -1.47
CA GLU A 338 21.70 -16.82 -2.45
C GLU A 338 20.76 -15.64 -2.72
N TYR A 339 19.45 -15.89 -2.85
CA TYR A 339 18.44 -14.84 -3.05
C TYR A 339 18.36 -13.92 -1.82
N ILE A 340 18.33 -14.47 -0.61
CA ILE A 340 18.34 -13.71 0.65
C ILE A 340 19.60 -12.85 0.75
N ASN A 341 20.76 -13.43 0.45
CA ASN A 341 22.03 -12.71 0.48
C ASN A 341 22.03 -11.52 -0.47
N GLY A 342 21.48 -11.67 -1.68
CA GLY A 342 21.32 -10.57 -2.63
C GLY A 342 20.48 -9.42 -2.04
N ILE A 343 19.33 -9.73 -1.40
CA ILE A 343 18.50 -8.72 -0.73
C ILE A 343 19.26 -8.00 0.39
N GLU A 344 20.01 -8.73 1.21
CA GLU A 344 20.74 -8.13 2.34
C GLU A 344 21.92 -7.26 1.87
N ILE A 345 22.61 -7.63 0.79
CA ILE A 345 23.61 -6.80 0.13
C ILE A 345 22.95 -5.50 -0.37
N ALA A 346 21.86 -5.60 -1.14
CA ALA A 346 21.14 -4.43 -1.63
C ALA A 346 20.69 -3.50 -0.50
N LYS A 347 20.12 -4.03 0.58
CA LYS A 347 19.76 -3.26 1.78
C LYS A 347 20.95 -2.55 2.39
N SER A 348 22.10 -3.23 2.49
CA SER A 348 23.33 -2.65 3.03
C SER A 348 23.81 -1.48 2.19
N GLU A 349 23.84 -1.64 0.87
CA GLU A 349 24.26 -0.58 -0.06
C GLU A 349 23.32 0.62 -0.02
N ILE A 350 21.99 0.40 -0.04
CA ILE A 350 21.00 1.49 0.08
C ILE A 350 21.18 2.26 1.40
N LYS A 351 21.38 1.54 2.53
CA LYS A 351 21.57 2.19 3.83
C LYS A 351 22.84 3.03 3.92
N LYS A 352 23.91 2.61 3.25
CA LYS A 352 25.19 3.36 3.17
C LYS A 352 25.12 4.55 2.19
N SER A 353 24.29 4.43 1.17
CA SER A 353 24.18 5.44 0.12
C SER A 353 23.71 6.79 0.65
N THR A 354 24.35 7.86 0.22
CA THR A 354 23.88 9.26 0.44
C THR A 354 22.82 9.67 -0.57
N PHE A 355 22.63 8.88 -1.63
CA PHE A 355 21.65 9.16 -2.68
C PHE A 355 20.21 8.95 -2.19
N PHE A 356 19.98 8.01 -1.23
CA PHE A 356 18.68 7.71 -0.65
C PHE A 356 18.54 8.23 0.80
N ASP A 357 19.03 9.41 1.10
CA ASP A 357 19.13 9.92 2.48
C ASP A 357 17.76 10.09 3.19
N ALA A 358 16.70 10.40 2.45
CA ALA A 358 15.38 10.65 3.01
C ALA A 358 14.47 9.41 3.03
N SER A 359 14.67 8.44 2.12
CA SER A 359 13.81 7.24 1.98
C SER A 359 14.34 5.98 2.65
N LYS A 360 15.61 5.95 3.06
CA LYS A 360 16.26 4.79 3.71
C LYS A 360 15.89 4.60 5.19
N VAL A 361 14.64 4.91 5.57
CA VAL A 361 14.16 4.91 6.96
C VAL A 361 13.26 3.71 7.21
N GLY A 362 13.43 3.05 8.37
CA GLY A 362 12.60 1.91 8.77
C GLY A 362 12.80 0.68 7.88
N GLU A 363 11.71 -0.01 7.56
CA GLU A 363 11.71 -1.11 6.60
C GLU A 363 11.74 -0.53 5.18
N LEU A 364 12.80 -0.85 4.42
CA LEU A 364 13.00 -0.30 3.08
C LEU A 364 11.85 -0.70 2.14
N ASN A 365 11.35 0.30 1.40
CA ASN A 365 10.32 0.12 0.38
C ASN A 365 10.78 0.74 -0.93
N THR A 366 10.57 0.05 -2.04
CA THR A 366 11.05 0.47 -3.36
C THR A 366 10.41 1.79 -3.81
N CYS A 367 9.11 1.98 -3.65
CA CYS A 367 8.41 3.16 -4.13
C CYS A 367 8.99 4.49 -3.56
N PRO A 368 9.21 4.67 -2.25
CA PRO A 368 9.91 5.85 -1.72
C PRO A 368 11.34 6.03 -2.25
N LEU A 369 12.09 4.93 -2.43
CA LEU A 369 13.45 4.99 -2.96
C LEU A 369 13.46 5.51 -4.41
N PHE A 370 12.60 4.99 -5.28
CA PHE A 370 12.47 5.47 -6.66
C PHE A 370 11.95 6.92 -6.74
N ALA A 371 11.04 7.31 -5.85
CA ALA A 371 10.58 8.70 -5.79
C ALA A 371 11.71 9.67 -5.39
N GLU A 372 12.58 9.27 -4.46
CA GLU A 372 13.77 10.05 -4.10
C GLU A 372 14.79 10.07 -5.24
N ALA A 373 15.03 8.95 -5.92
CA ALA A 373 15.89 8.90 -7.09
C ALA A 373 15.42 9.88 -8.17
N SER A 374 14.13 9.84 -8.50
CA SER A 374 13.53 10.77 -9.46
C SER A 374 13.66 12.24 -9.05
N PHE A 375 13.47 12.54 -7.77
CA PHE A 375 13.68 13.90 -7.25
C PHE A 375 15.13 14.36 -7.39
N ASN A 376 16.10 13.48 -7.08
CA ASN A 376 17.52 13.79 -7.09
C ASN A 376 18.08 14.04 -8.50
N THR A 377 17.52 13.34 -9.47
CA THR A 377 17.96 13.39 -10.88
C THR A 377 17.08 14.27 -11.77
N LEU A 378 16.03 14.87 -11.23
CA LEU A 378 15.20 15.81 -11.99
C LEU A 378 15.91 17.15 -12.19
N SER A 379 16.16 17.56 -13.45
CA SER A 379 16.80 18.82 -13.80
C SER A 379 16.01 20.03 -13.23
N LYS A 380 16.66 21.16 -13.10
CA LYS A 380 16.08 22.38 -12.50
C LYS A 380 14.75 22.79 -13.14
N HIS A 381 14.64 22.65 -14.44
CA HIS A 381 13.47 23.02 -15.24
C HIS A 381 12.69 21.78 -15.75
N GLY A 382 13.07 20.61 -15.29
CA GLY A 382 12.48 19.34 -15.69
C GLY A 382 11.06 19.14 -15.15
N SER A 383 10.40 18.10 -15.66
CA SER A 383 9.08 17.66 -15.23
C SER A 383 9.08 16.15 -15.01
N CYS A 384 8.48 15.70 -13.92
CA CYS A 384 8.44 14.30 -13.56
C CYS A 384 7.00 13.86 -13.27
N GLY A 385 6.62 12.68 -13.75
CA GLY A 385 5.33 12.06 -13.48
C GLY A 385 5.46 10.60 -13.06
N LEU A 386 5.03 10.28 -11.85
CA LEU A 386 5.15 8.94 -11.29
C LEU A 386 3.80 8.39 -10.82
N PHE A 387 3.60 7.10 -11.02
CA PHE A 387 2.67 6.34 -10.20
C PHE A 387 3.32 5.93 -8.89
N VAL A 388 2.65 6.19 -7.76
CA VAL A 388 3.19 5.88 -6.43
C VAL A 388 2.09 5.38 -5.50
N LYS A 389 2.44 4.66 -4.43
CA LYS A 389 1.50 4.41 -3.34
C LYS A 389 1.19 5.70 -2.58
N SER A 390 -0.08 5.92 -2.25
CA SER A 390 -0.49 7.10 -1.45
C SER A 390 0.16 7.15 -0.06
N SER A 391 0.65 6.01 0.44
CA SER A 391 1.45 5.96 1.67
C SER A 391 2.73 6.81 1.61
N LEU A 392 3.23 7.16 0.41
CA LEU A 392 4.34 8.09 0.22
C LEU A 392 4.04 9.46 0.86
N PHE A 393 2.78 9.91 0.81
CA PHE A 393 2.34 11.23 1.28
C PHE A 393 1.66 11.18 2.65
N THR A 394 1.24 10.00 3.11
CA THR A 394 0.35 9.84 4.27
C THR A 394 0.97 9.04 5.41
N ALA A 395 1.97 8.20 5.16
CA ALA A 395 2.61 7.39 6.19
C ALA A 395 3.77 8.13 6.87
N SER A 396 3.77 8.16 8.20
CA SER A 396 4.73 8.91 9.02
C SER A 396 6.21 8.56 8.74
N VAL A 397 6.48 7.30 8.37
CA VAL A 397 7.84 6.85 7.99
C VAL A 397 8.41 7.63 6.79
N ASN A 398 7.55 8.14 5.92
CA ASN A 398 7.94 8.89 4.73
C ASN A 398 8.00 10.42 4.94
N SER A 399 7.81 10.91 6.18
CA SER A 399 7.75 12.36 6.45
C SER A 399 8.98 13.10 5.97
N LYS A 400 10.20 12.58 6.23
CA LYS A 400 11.47 13.19 5.77
C LYS A 400 11.52 13.30 4.24
N LEU A 401 11.12 12.25 3.54
CA LEU A 401 11.06 12.24 2.08
C LEU A 401 10.01 13.21 1.55
N PHE A 402 8.81 13.19 2.11
CA PHE A 402 7.72 14.08 1.68
C PHE A 402 8.10 15.54 1.80
N HIS A 403 8.70 15.97 2.92
CA HIS A 403 9.17 17.35 3.10
C HIS A 403 10.19 17.77 2.04
N ARG A 404 10.94 16.83 1.49
CA ARG A 404 11.89 17.10 0.41
C ARG A 404 11.19 17.19 -0.94
N ILE A 405 10.40 16.19 -1.32
CA ILE A 405 9.77 16.15 -2.64
C ILE A 405 8.65 17.20 -2.80
N VAL A 406 7.95 17.57 -1.72
CA VAL A 406 6.87 18.56 -1.77
C VAL A 406 7.37 19.95 -2.23
N THR A 407 8.65 20.25 -2.07
CA THR A 407 9.26 21.49 -2.56
C THR A 407 9.27 21.63 -4.08
N ARG A 408 9.07 20.51 -4.79
CA ARG A 408 8.97 20.46 -6.26
C ARG A 408 7.65 19.84 -6.73
N THR A 409 6.76 19.46 -5.82
CA THR A 409 5.46 18.86 -6.18
C THR A 409 4.51 19.92 -6.73
N GLU A 410 3.99 19.69 -7.91
CA GLU A 410 2.96 20.50 -8.57
C GLU A 410 1.57 19.93 -8.33
N ALA A 411 1.42 18.59 -8.43
CA ALA A 411 0.15 17.92 -8.21
C ALA A 411 0.31 16.55 -7.55
N ILE A 412 -0.68 16.18 -6.76
CA ILE A 412 -0.91 14.84 -6.20
C ILE A 412 -2.36 14.48 -6.51
N TYR A 413 -2.58 13.45 -7.32
CA TYR A 413 -3.91 12.92 -7.59
C TYR A 413 -4.07 11.58 -6.92
N ASP A 414 -4.83 11.52 -5.82
CA ASP A 414 -4.95 10.36 -4.95
C ASP A 414 -6.21 9.55 -5.27
N PHE A 415 -6.02 8.28 -5.64
CA PHE A 415 -7.04 7.34 -6.09
C PHE A 415 -7.28 6.22 -5.08
N ILE A 416 -8.53 5.74 -5.01
CA ILE A 416 -8.90 4.49 -4.35
C ILE A 416 -9.08 3.40 -5.40
N ASN A 417 -8.48 2.22 -5.16
CA ASN A 417 -8.53 1.11 -6.11
C ASN A 417 -9.87 0.35 -6.16
N LYS A 418 -11.00 1.00 -5.86
CA LYS A 418 -12.34 0.38 -5.89
C LYS A 418 -12.74 -0.14 -7.27
N ARG A 419 -12.24 0.48 -8.34
CA ARG A 419 -12.46 0.05 -9.73
C ARG A 419 -11.47 -1.02 -10.20
N LYS A 420 -10.60 -1.51 -9.30
CA LYS A 420 -9.57 -2.50 -9.60
C LYS A 420 -8.70 -2.10 -10.80
N ILE A 421 -8.27 -0.85 -10.82
CA ILE A 421 -7.32 -0.32 -11.82
C ILE A 421 -6.01 -1.11 -11.76
N PHE A 422 -5.59 -1.46 -10.55
CA PHE A 422 -4.53 -2.43 -10.29
C PHE A 422 -5.10 -3.68 -9.62
N GLU A 423 -4.52 -4.85 -9.90
CA GLU A 423 -4.91 -6.14 -9.28
C GLU A 423 -4.37 -6.29 -7.85
N ILE A 424 -4.58 -5.28 -7.05
CA ILE A 424 -4.28 -5.23 -5.61
C ILE A 424 -5.58 -5.14 -4.81
N ASP A 425 -5.48 -5.15 -3.47
CA ASP A 425 -6.64 -4.98 -2.59
C ASP A 425 -7.39 -3.69 -2.96
N CYS A 426 -8.72 -3.77 -3.06
CA CYS A 426 -9.57 -2.63 -3.42
C CYS A 426 -9.54 -1.47 -2.40
N ARG A 427 -9.01 -1.72 -1.20
CA ARG A 427 -8.77 -0.72 -0.14
C ARG A 427 -7.44 0.01 -0.28
N GLU A 428 -6.52 -0.51 -1.09
CA GLU A 428 -5.24 0.15 -1.36
C GLU A 428 -5.48 1.45 -2.13
N ARG A 429 -4.61 2.42 -1.85
CA ARG A 429 -4.62 3.73 -2.50
C ARG A 429 -3.32 3.94 -3.26
N PHE A 430 -3.47 4.55 -4.42
CA PHE A 430 -2.33 4.95 -5.25
C PHE A 430 -2.51 6.38 -5.72
N ALA A 431 -1.44 7.02 -6.14
CA ALA A 431 -1.49 8.39 -6.61
C ALA A 431 -0.64 8.61 -7.86
N ILE A 432 -1.03 9.61 -8.63
CA ILE A 432 -0.17 10.25 -9.62
C ILE A 432 0.52 11.42 -8.95
N LEU A 433 1.84 11.38 -8.93
CA LEU A 433 2.70 12.46 -8.45
C LEU A 433 3.28 13.22 -9.65
N ILE A 434 3.02 14.51 -9.73
CA ILE A 434 3.65 15.40 -10.71
C ILE A 434 4.62 16.33 -9.98
N MET A 435 5.90 16.29 -10.38
CA MET A 435 6.95 17.16 -9.85
C MET A 435 7.54 18.03 -10.96
N GLY A 436 8.01 19.21 -10.58
CA GLY A 436 8.68 20.14 -11.48
C GLY A 436 9.03 21.44 -10.77
N LYS A 437 8.46 22.56 -11.19
CA LYS A 437 8.62 23.87 -10.55
C LYS A 437 7.36 24.18 -9.73
N GLN A 438 7.49 24.10 -8.43
CA GLN A 438 6.40 24.53 -7.55
C GLN A 438 6.16 26.03 -7.68
N VAL A 439 4.89 26.42 -7.66
CA VAL A 439 4.44 27.82 -7.75
C VAL A 439 3.82 28.25 -6.42
N ASP A 440 4.35 29.31 -5.82
CA ASP A 440 3.80 30.01 -4.64
C ASP A 440 3.54 29.13 -3.40
N GLY A 441 4.29 28.04 -3.20
CA GLY A 441 4.09 27.15 -2.05
C GLY A 441 2.74 26.44 -2.04
N LYS A 442 2.16 26.19 -3.23
CA LYS A 442 0.86 25.53 -3.41
C LYS A 442 1.02 24.23 -4.19
N VAL A 443 0.10 23.32 -4.01
CA VAL A 443 0.01 22.04 -4.72
C VAL A 443 -1.43 21.79 -5.16
N ILE A 444 -1.61 21.21 -6.34
CA ILE A 444 -2.91 20.69 -6.77
C ILE A 444 -3.11 19.34 -6.09
N LEU A 445 -4.19 19.20 -5.32
CA LEU A 445 -4.53 17.95 -4.64
C LEU A 445 -5.86 17.42 -5.15
N GLY A 446 -5.84 16.32 -5.90
CA GLY A 446 -7.02 15.53 -6.25
C GLY A 446 -7.30 14.54 -5.12
N MET A 447 -8.54 14.52 -4.62
CA MET A 447 -8.89 13.80 -3.40
C MET A 447 -9.88 12.69 -3.67
N ASN A 448 -9.54 11.48 -3.24
CA ASN A 448 -10.46 10.34 -3.21
C ASN A 448 -11.04 9.99 -4.60
N LEU A 449 -10.18 10.02 -5.61
CA LEU A 449 -10.54 9.79 -7.00
C LEU A 449 -10.83 8.30 -7.28
N LEU A 450 -11.75 8.02 -8.18
CA LEU A 450 -12.05 6.67 -8.66
C LEU A 450 -11.59 6.48 -10.12
N ALA A 451 -11.42 7.55 -10.88
CA ALA A 451 -10.96 7.53 -12.27
C ALA A 451 -10.40 8.90 -12.69
N LEU A 452 -9.69 8.93 -13.82
CA LEU A 452 -9.06 10.14 -14.37
C LEU A 452 -10.06 11.28 -14.66
N ASN A 453 -11.25 10.96 -15.12
CA ASN A 453 -12.26 11.95 -15.46
C ASN A 453 -12.77 12.75 -14.25
N GLU A 454 -12.50 12.29 -13.03
CA GLU A 454 -12.87 12.99 -11.80
C GLU A 454 -11.83 14.04 -11.36
N ILE A 455 -10.64 14.06 -11.96
CA ILE A 455 -9.55 14.96 -11.57
C ILE A 455 -9.98 16.42 -11.62
N ALA A 456 -10.64 16.84 -12.72
CA ALA A 456 -11.03 18.24 -12.90
C ALA A 456 -12.06 18.70 -11.86
N GLU A 457 -12.94 17.82 -11.41
CA GLU A 457 -14.01 18.13 -10.45
C GLU A 457 -13.53 18.05 -8.99
N LYS A 458 -12.65 17.07 -8.68
CA LYS A 458 -12.26 16.73 -7.30
C LYS A 458 -10.86 17.20 -6.93
N SER A 459 -10.26 18.13 -7.68
CA SER A 459 -8.95 18.69 -7.37
C SER A 459 -9.04 20.15 -6.93
N GLU A 460 -8.19 20.51 -5.98
CA GLU A 460 -8.08 21.87 -5.46
C GLU A 460 -6.61 22.31 -5.31
N ILE A 461 -6.39 23.61 -5.38
CA ILE A 461 -5.09 24.24 -5.13
C ILE A 461 -4.96 24.51 -3.63
N ILE A 462 -4.04 23.84 -2.96
CA ILE A 462 -3.89 23.90 -1.51
C ILE A 462 -2.49 24.44 -1.17
N PRO A 463 -2.39 25.43 -0.25
CA PRO A 463 -1.10 25.84 0.31
C PRO A 463 -0.46 24.67 1.10
N ILE A 464 0.82 24.41 0.89
CA ILE A 464 1.56 23.34 1.59
C ILE A 464 1.58 23.57 3.11
N SER A 465 1.55 24.83 3.56
CA SER A 465 1.46 25.17 4.98
C SER A 465 0.26 24.57 5.68
N VAL A 466 -0.82 24.31 4.96
CA VAL A 466 -2.02 23.63 5.50
C VAL A 466 -1.71 22.20 5.94
N PHE A 467 -0.85 21.49 5.23
CA PHE A 467 -0.46 20.12 5.62
C PHE A 467 0.23 20.11 7.00
N LYS A 468 1.17 21.04 7.21
CA LYS A 468 1.82 21.16 8.52
C LYS A 468 0.84 21.58 9.63
N LYS A 469 -0.13 22.43 9.30
CA LYS A 469 -1.18 22.84 10.25
C LYS A 469 -2.08 21.68 10.64
N LEU A 470 -2.54 20.89 9.66
CA LEU A 470 -3.40 19.74 9.91
C LEU A 470 -2.66 18.55 10.51
N ASN A 471 -1.38 18.36 10.17
CA ASN A 471 -0.52 17.29 10.68
C ASN A 471 0.79 17.87 11.28
N PRO A 472 0.73 18.51 12.47
CA PRO A 472 1.87 19.26 13.04
C PRO A 472 3.14 18.42 13.21
N ALA A 473 2.99 17.16 13.61
CA ALA A 473 4.12 16.26 13.87
C ALA A 473 4.81 15.76 12.58
N THR A 474 4.07 15.62 11.48
CA THR A 474 4.60 14.99 10.25
C THR A 474 4.56 15.87 9.02
N GLY A 475 3.68 16.87 8.97
CA GLY A 475 3.46 17.73 7.81
C GLY A 475 2.92 17.01 6.57
N LEU A 476 2.44 15.77 6.71
CA LEU A 476 1.95 14.94 5.63
C LEU A 476 0.55 15.35 5.17
N VAL A 477 0.17 14.87 3.98
CA VAL A 477 -1.19 15.06 3.44
C VAL A 477 -2.19 14.31 4.31
N PRO A 478 -3.27 14.98 4.82
CA PRO A 478 -4.35 14.29 5.52
C PRO A 478 -5.19 13.45 4.53
N ASN A 479 -5.91 12.45 5.06
CA ASN A 479 -6.81 11.62 4.27
C ASN A 479 -8.14 12.34 4.03
N LEU A 480 -8.17 13.22 3.03
CA LEU A 480 -9.34 14.03 2.67
C LEU A 480 -10.19 13.32 1.63
N ARG A 481 -11.52 13.50 1.71
CA ARG A 481 -12.48 12.99 0.71
C ARG A 481 -12.99 14.12 -0.20
N SER A 482 -12.95 15.35 0.30
CA SER A 482 -13.44 16.54 -0.42
C SER A 482 -12.85 17.82 0.16
N SER A 483 -13.05 18.92 -0.54
CA SER A 483 -12.74 20.28 -0.08
C SER A 483 -13.49 20.68 1.19
N LYS A 484 -14.69 20.12 1.40
CA LYS A 484 -15.44 20.34 2.64
C LYS A 484 -14.71 19.78 3.85
N ASP A 485 -14.08 18.59 3.71
CA ASP A 485 -13.24 18.03 4.77
C ASP A 485 -12.06 18.96 5.08
N LEU A 486 -11.40 19.50 4.06
CA LEU A 486 -10.28 20.40 4.23
C LEU A 486 -10.68 21.67 5.00
N SER A 487 -11.78 22.31 4.58
CA SER A 487 -12.26 23.54 5.23
C SER A 487 -12.71 23.28 6.67
N LEU A 488 -13.41 22.18 6.91
CA LEU A 488 -13.89 21.79 8.23
C LEU A 488 -12.73 21.44 9.19
N LEU A 489 -11.79 20.59 8.75
CA LEU A 489 -10.60 20.26 9.55
C LEU A 489 -9.76 21.50 9.87
N THR A 490 -9.60 22.41 8.91
CA THR A 490 -8.87 23.66 9.12
C THR A 490 -9.59 24.54 10.15
N SER A 491 -10.91 24.63 10.08
CA SER A 491 -11.76 25.36 11.01
C SER A 491 -11.65 24.78 12.42
N ILE A 492 -11.79 23.47 12.59
CA ILE A 492 -11.68 22.78 13.88
C ILE A 492 -10.26 22.94 14.47
N SER A 493 -9.21 22.71 13.66
CA SER A 493 -7.81 22.84 14.12
C SER A 493 -7.39 24.26 14.49
N ASN A 494 -8.16 25.28 14.06
CA ASN A 494 -7.94 26.67 14.50
C ASN A 494 -8.54 26.96 15.89
N ARG A 495 -9.55 26.19 16.30
CA ARG A 495 -10.32 26.42 17.52
C ARG A 495 -9.92 25.49 18.66
N ILE A 496 -9.54 24.27 18.32
CA ILE A 496 -9.32 23.19 19.29
C ILE A 496 -7.86 22.73 19.22
N PRO A 497 -7.11 22.72 20.33
CA PRO A 497 -5.76 22.21 20.37
C PRO A 497 -5.71 20.69 20.14
N VAL A 498 -4.55 20.17 19.73
CA VAL A 498 -4.38 18.72 19.53
C VAL A 498 -4.35 17.97 20.85
N PHE A 499 -4.67 16.67 20.83
CA PHE A 499 -4.73 15.83 22.02
C PHE A 499 -3.46 15.90 22.88
N SER A 500 -2.28 15.87 22.26
CA SER A 500 -1.00 15.96 22.99
C SER A 500 -0.78 17.27 23.73
N GLU A 501 -1.46 18.35 23.34
CA GLU A 501 -1.45 19.64 24.06
C GLU A 501 -2.50 19.66 25.18
N SER A 502 -3.74 19.19 24.88
CA SER A 502 -4.84 19.15 25.83
C SER A 502 -4.63 18.14 26.95
N TYR A 503 -3.93 17.03 26.66
CA TYR A 503 -3.73 15.90 27.58
C TYR A 503 -2.24 15.50 27.63
N ALA A 504 -1.36 16.45 27.87
CA ALA A 504 0.09 16.23 27.90
C ALA A 504 0.55 15.18 28.93
N GLN A 505 -0.25 14.90 29.96
CA GLN A 505 0.04 13.91 31.01
C GLN A 505 -0.48 12.50 30.67
N ALA A 506 -1.14 12.32 29.52
CA ALA A 506 -1.65 11.01 29.12
C ALA A 506 -0.50 10.02 28.86
N LYS A 507 -0.61 8.84 29.46
CA LYS A 507 0.33 7.73 29.19
C LYS A 507 -0.35 6.71 28.28
N PHE A 508 0.25 6.48 27.12
CA PHE A 508 -0.23 5.52 26.14
C PHE A 508 0.48 4.18 26.29
N GLY A 509 -0.21 3.09 25.94
CA GLY A 509 0.37 1.76 25.97
C GLY A 509 -0.19 0.78 24.95
N ARG A 510 0.67 -0.19 24.64
CA ARG A 510 0.41 -1.41 23.86
C ARG A 510 1.42 -2.45 24.37
N LEU A 511 1.15 -3.02 25.54
CA LEU A 511 2.18 -3.66 26.35
C LEU A 511 2.40 -5.14 26.03
N VAL A 512 1.36 -5.87 25.56
CA VAL A 512 1.48 -7.30 25.34
C VAL A 512 1.50 -7.60 23.83
N HIS A 513 2.58 -8.27 23.39
CA HIS A 513 2.74 -8.76 22.03
C HIS A 513 2.76 -10.29 22.05
N LEU A 514 1.75 -10.94 21.45
CA LEU A 514 1.59 -12.39 21.46
C LEU A 514 2.77 -13.15 20.84
N THR A 515 3.53 -12.49 19.96
CA THR A 515 4.72 -13.08 19.32
C THR A 515 5.99 -12.82 20.12
N ASN A 516 6.18 -11.60 20.65
CA ASN A 516 7.42 -11.21 21.35
C ASN A 516 7.48 -11.70 22.81
N HIS A 517 6.30 -11.98 23.39
CA HIS A 517 6.17 -12.43 24.77
C HIS A 517 5.68 -13.87 24.88
N VAL A 518 5.85 -14.67 23.84
CA VAL A 518 5.32 -16.04 23.74
C VAL A 518 5.70 -16.94 24.92
N GLU A 519 6.90 -16.76 25.48
CA GLU A 519 7.42 -17.50 26.64
C GLU A 519 6.69 -17.18 27.97
N PHE A 520 5.93 -16.07 28.02
CA PHE A 520 5.15 -15.64 29.19
C PHE A 520 3.65 -15.78 29.00
N ILE A 521 3.23 -16.39 27.87
CA ILE A 521 1.82 -16.51 27.47
C ILE A 521 1.36 -17.95 27.58
N ASP A 522 0.36 -18.16 28.42
CA ASP A 522 -0.32 -19.44 28.61
C ASP A 522 -1.61 -19.49 27.78
N LYS A 523 -2.06 -20.72 27.47
CA LYS A 523 -3.33 -21.01 26.79
C LYS A 523 -4.44 -21.47 27.73
N ALA A 524 -4.18 -21.53 29.03
CA ALA A 524 -5.13 -21.92 30.04
C ALA A 524 -5.08 -20.99 31.25
N PRO A 525 -6.21 -20.74 31.93
CA PRO A 525 -6.24 -19.94 33.15
C PRO A 525 -5.50 -20.63 34.30
N SER A 526 -4.85 -19.86 35.14
CA SER A 526 -4.25 -20.28 36.40
C SER A 526 -4.30 -19.15 37.41
N VAL A 527 -4.06 -19.47 38.70
CA VAL A 527 -4.01 -18.45 39.77
C VAL A 527 -2.86 -17.47 39.59
N ASN A 528 -1.84 -17.83 38.82
CA ASN A 528 -0.64 -17.02 38.60
C ASN A 528 -0.64 -16.24 37.28
N ASN A 529 -1.69 -16.31 36.50
CA ASN A 529 -1.79 -15.57 35.24
C ASN A 529 -3.04 -14.68 35.18
N ILE A 530 -3.04 -13.73 34.25
CA ILE A 530 -4.09 -12.76 34.01
C ILE A 530 -4.57 -12.90 32.56
N PRO A 531 -5.89 -12.87 32.31
CA PRO A 531 -6.40 -12.94 30.94
C PRO A 531 -5.94 -11.77 30.08
N ILE A 532 -5.65 -12.03 28.81
CA ILE A 532 -5.30 -11.03 27.80
C ILE A 532 -6.54 -10.77 26.96
N ILE A 533 -7.03 -9.53 26.98
CA ILE A 533 -8.14 -9.13 26.12
C ILE A 533 -7.66 -8.88 24.68
N GLU A 534 -8.49 -9.27 23.72
CA GLU A 534 -8.30 -8.95 22.31
C GLU A 534 -9.30 -7.86 21.90
N GLY A 535 -8.95 -6.99 20.92
CA GLY A 535 -9.82 -5.88 20.50
C GLY A 535 -11.25 -6.30 20.15
N LYS A 536 -11.45 -7.49 19.58
CA LYS A 536 -12.77 -8.02 19.24
C LYS A 536 -13.69 -8.31 20.45
N PHE A 537 -13.16 -8.30 21.69
CA PHE A 537 -13.97 -8.62 22.87
C PHE A 537 -14.82 -7.45 23.37
N PHE A 538 -14.54 -6.26 22.93
CA PHE A 538 -15.31 -5.08 23.29
C PHE A 538 -15.81 -4.30 22.07
N ASN A 539 -16.82 -3.47 22.28
CA ASN A 539 -17.36 -2.53 21.30
C ASN A 539 -17.71 -1.22 22.00
N LEU A 540 -18.22 -0.24 21.27
CA LEU A 540 -18.69 1.03 21.84
C LEU A 540 -19.68 0.76 22.97
N PHE A 541 -19.32 1.21 24.19
CA PHE A 541 -20.12 1.04 25.41
C PHE A 541 -20.46 -0.42 25.78
N ASP A 542 -19.64 -1.37 25.36
CA ASP A 542 -19.88 -2.80 25.59
C ASP A 542 -18.56 -3.55 25.80
N ASN A 543 -18.22 -3.81 27.06
CA ASN A 543 -16.99 -4.49 27.47
C ASN A 543 -17.08 -6.02 27.38
N CYS A 544 -18.28 -6.53 27.18
CA CYS A 544 -18.59 -7.96 27.05
C CYS A 544 -19.18 -8.27 25.66
N TYR A 545 -18.65 -7.66 24.59
CA TYR A 545 -19.22 -7.79 23.26
C TYR A 545 -19.09 -9.19 22.68
N SER A 546 -17.93 -9.82 22.78
CA SER A 546 -17.69 -11.16 22.28
C SER A 546 -16.58 -11.87 23.05
N GLY A 547 -16.50 -13.18 22.95
CA GLY A 547 -15.47 -14.02 23.56
C GLY A 547 -15.34 -15.35 22.85
N PHE A 548 -14.47 -16.21 23.36
CA PHE A 548 -14.36 -17.60 22.87
C PHE A 548 -15.19 -18.58 23.71
N ASN A 549 -16.24 -18.08 24.35
CA ASN A 549 -17.16 -18.85 25.16
C ASN A 549 -17.77 -20.01 24.35
N ASP A 550 -17.77 -21.22 24.91
CA ASP A 550 -18.31 -22.46 24.33
C ASP A 550 -17.68 -22.90 23.01
N MET A 551 -16.47 -22.41 22.69
CA MET A 551 -15.74 -22.81 21.49
C MET A 551 -14.73 -23.91 21.79
N SER A 552 -14.53 -24.82 20.86
CA SER A 552 -13.51 -25.87 20.96
C SER A 552 -12.09 -25.27 20.84
N PRO A 553 -11.05 -25.94 21.40
CA PRO A 553 -9.67 -25.51 21.22
C PRO A 553 -9.26 -25.34 19.75
N GLU A 554 -9.73 -26.22 18.88
CA GLU A 554 -9.44 -26.15 17.44
C GLU A 554 -10.00 -24.87 16.81
N GLU A 555 -11.21 -24.48 17.17
CA GLU A 555 -11.83 -23.24 16.68
C GLU A 555 -11.14 -22.00 17.24
N MET A 556 -10.80 -22.01 18.53
CA MET A 556 -10.15 -20.88 19.21
C MET A 556 -8.78 -20.53 18.62
N TYR A 557 -7.99 -21.53 18.23
CA TYR A 557 -6.59 -21.32 17.81
C TYR A 557 -6.39 -21.32 16.29
N ARG A 558 -7.46 -21.35 15.49
CA ARG A 558 -7.37 -21.16 14.02
C ARG A 558 -6.73 -19.80 13.68
N SER A 559 -6.02 -19.72 12.56
CA SER A 559 -5.30 -18.54 12.10
C SER A 559 -6.13 -17.24 12.02
N LYS A 560 -7.44 -17.37 11.76
CA LYS A 560 -8.41 -16.25 11.72
C LYS A 560 -9.63 -16.57 12.58
N ALA A 561 -9.41 -17.07 13.80
CA ALA A 561 -10.50 -17.42 14.70
C ALA A 561 -11.38 -16.20 15.00
N SER A 562 -12.66 -16.32 14.69
CA SER A 562 -13.69 -15.35 15.04
C SER A 562 -14.23 -15.67 16.42
N SER A 563 -14.36 -14.64 17.28
CA SER A 563 -15.05 -14.77 18.56
C SER A 563 -16.56 -14.80 18.36
N ARG A 564 -17.28 -15.41 19.28
CA ARG A 564 -18.73 -15.43 19.33
C ARG A 564 -19.24 -14.19 20.07
N LYS A 565 -20.26 -13.52 19.55
CA LYS A 565 -20.94 -12.43 20.27
C LYS A 565 -21.68 -13.01 21.47
N LEU A 566 -21.59 -12.31 22.61
CA LEU A 566 -22.37 -12.62 23.79
C LEU A 566 -23.77 -12.00 23.66
N SER A 567 -24.78 -12.79 23.92
CA SER A 567 -26.18 -12.33 23.95
C SER A 567 -26.45 -11.45 25.19
N GLN A 568 -27.51 -10.65 25.15
CA GLN A 568 -27.89 -9.82 26.30
C GLN A 568 -28.24 -10.67 27.53
N GLN A 569 -28.85 -11.85 27.34
CA GLN A 569 -29.14 -12.76 28.42
C GLN A 569 -27.89 -13.30 29.13
N GLU A 570 -26.84 -13.62 28.36
CA GLU A 570 -25.56 -14.05 28.93
C GLU A 570 -24.89 -12.95 29.73
N LYS A 571 -24.90 -11.70 29.21
CA LYS A 571 -24.36 -10.54 29.92
C LYS A 571 -25.13 -10.23 31.21
N ASP A 572 -26.45 -10.30 31.16
CA ASP A 572 -27.32 -10.13 32.33
C ASP A 572 -27.14 -11.25 33.37
N ALA A 573 -26.71 -12.43 32.95
CA ALA A 573 -26.30 -13.56 33.81
C ALA A 573 -24.86 -13.42 34.36
N GLY A 574 -24.14 -12.34 34.01
CA GLY A 574 -22.75 -12.09 34.47
C GLY A 574 -21.69 -12.88 33.72
N ILE A 575 -22.02 -13.44 32.53
CA ILE A 575 -21.03 -14.13 31.72
C ILE A 575 -20.09 -13.12 31.07
N THR A 576 -18.79 -13.30 31.28
CA THR A 576 -17.73 -12.46 30.72
C THR A 576 -17.05 -13.14 29.51
N PRO A 577 -16.38 -12.36 28.64
CA PRO A 577 -15.61 -12.90 27.51
C PRO A 577 -14.57 -13.95 27.97
N TYR A 578 -14.63 -15.14 27.42
CA TYR A 578 -13.59 -16.14 27.63
C TYR A 578 -12.37 -15.79 26.78
N CYS A 579 -11.22 -15.64 27.44
CA CYS A 579 -9.93 -15.34 26.81
C CYS A 579 -9.17 -16.63 26.48
N ARG A 580 -8.54 -16.67 25.32
CA ARG A 580 -7.71 -17.83 24.91
C ARG A 580 -6.23 -17.68 25.28
N PHE A 581 -5.81 -16.50 25.72
CA PHE A 581 -4.43 -16.21 26.12
C PHE A 581 -4.40 -15.58 27.49
N TYR A 582 -3.35 -15.91 28.24
CA TYR A 582 -3.11 -15.43 29.60
C TYR A 582 -1.63 -15.05 29.71
N ILE A 583 -1.32 -14.01 30.47
CA ILE A 583 0.07 -13.61 30.76
C ILE A 583 0.37 -13.82 32.24
N SER A 584 1.61 -14.26 32.57
CA SER A 584 2.01 -14.40 33.96
C SER A 584 1.89 -13.06 34.70
N ARG A 585 1.33 -13.09 35.92
CA ARG A 585 1.13 -11.89 36.76
C ARG A 585 2.43 -11.11 36.95
N LYS A 586 3.52 -11.80 37.26
CA LYS A 586 4.85 -11.20 37.41
C LYS A 586 5.30 -10.44 36.15
N LYS A 587 5.03 -10.99 34.95
CA LYS A 587 5.40 -10.31 33.69
C LYS A 587 4.54 -9.10 33.44
N TRP A 588 3.22 -9.19 33.72
CA TRP A 588 2.32 -8.05 33.60
C TRP A 588 2.71 -6.91 34.53
N GLU A 589 2.98 -7.19 35.80
CA GLU A 589 3.44 -6.19 36.78
C GLU A 589 4.73 -5.50 36.32
N ALA A 590 5.66 -6.23 35.70
CA ALA A 590 6.87 -5.65 35.16
C ALA A 590 6.62 -4.75 33.94
N LEU A 591 5.70 -5.13 33.04
CA LEU A 591 5.34 -4.35 31.84
C LEU A 591 4.52 -3.11 32.19
N SER A 592 3.69 -3.18 33.21
CA SER A 592 2.76 -2.13 33.62
C SER A 592 3.31 -1.19 34.71
N LYS A 593 4.54 -1.40 35.17
CA LYS A 593 5.17 -0.70 36.29
C LYS A 593 5.10 0.84 36.24
N GLU A 594 5.14 1.40 35.03
CA GLU A 594 5.12 2.86 34.84
C GLU A 594 3.70 3.47 34.86
N TYR A 595 2.66 2.61 34.90
CA TYR A 595 1.26 3.04 34.88
C TYR A 595 0.65 2.93 36.27
N ASP A 596 0.41 4.08 36.86
CA ASP A 596 -0.33 4.17 38.12
C ASP A 596 -1.80 4.49 37.83
N SER A 597 -2.54 3.48 37.39
CA SER A 597 -3.95 3.61 37.03
C SER A 597 -4.71 2.33 37.28
N ARG A 598 -5.95 2.43 37.72
CA ARG A 598 -6.88 1.31 37.92
C ARG A 598 -7.76 1.08 36.68
N PHE A 599 -7.88 2.09 35.83
CA PHE A 599 -8.72 2.08 34.64
C PHE A 599 -7.95 2.58 33.42
N MET A 600 -8.43 2.24 32.22
CA MET A 600 -7.88 2.69 30.96
C MET A 600 -8.99 2.98 29.95
N LEU A 601 -8.77 3.97 29.08
CA LEU A 601 -9.52 4.13 27.85
C LEU A 601 -8.80 3.31 26.77
N ALA A 602 -9.45 2.26 26.29
CA ALA A 602 -8.89 1.34 25.31
C ALA A 602 -9.60 1.47 23.97
N TRP A 603 -8.88 1.19 22.86
CA TRP A 603 -9.48 1.18 21.52
C TRP A 603 -8.89 0.09 20.63
N HIS A 604 -9.64 -0.26 19.58
CA HIS A 604 -9.17 -1.19 18.55
C HIS A 604 -8.00 -0.58 17.79
N SER A 605 -6.85 -1.26 17.80
CA SER A 605 -5.69 -0.87 17.00
C SER A 605 -5.97 -1.08 15.51
N LEU A 606 -6.48 -2.27 15.14
CA LEU A 606 -6.76 -2.61 13.75
C LEU A 606 -8.12 -2.07 13.30
N THR A 607 -8.07 -1.15 12.33
CA THR A 607 -9.26 -0.49 11.78
C THR A 607 -8.97 0.05 10.37
N SER A 608 -9.96 0.64 9.70
CA SER A 608 -9.82 1.32 8.41
C SER A 608 -10.69 2.58 8.39
N ALA A 609 -10.26 3.60 7.65
CA ALA A 609 -11.07 4.81 7.43
C ALA A 609 -12.39 4.52 6.70
N ASP A 610 -12.48 3.40 5.96
CA ASP A 610 -13.67 2.97 5.23
C ASP A 610 -14.68 2.18 6.08
N ASN A 611 -14.33 1.80 7.31
CA ASN A 611 -15.28 1.14 8.21
C ASN A 611 -16.43 2.08 8.57
N ALA A 612 -17.60 1.53 8.90
CA ALA A 612 -18.73 2.31 9.42
C ALA A 612 -18.29 3.13 10.64
N ARG A 613 -17.54 2.52 11.57
CA ARG A 613 -16.83 3.18 12.67
C ARG A 613 -15.35 2.81 12.62
N SER A 614 -14.48 3.80 12.65
CA SER A 614 -13.01 3.62 12.62
C SER A 614 -12.40 3.66 14.02
N CYS A 615 -12.99 4.43 14.95
CA CYS A 615 -12.62 4.43 16.35
C CYS A 615 -13.66 3.66 17.15
N ILE A 616 -13.30 2.48 17.63
CA ILE A 616 -14.10 1.73 18.60
C ILE A 616 -13.33 1.77 19.90
N ALA A 617 -13.78 2.63 20.81
CA ALA A 617 -13.16 2.86 22.10
C ALA A 617 -14.11 2.53 23.24
N THR A 618 -13.55 2.12 24.39
CA THR A 618 -14.31 1.77 25.58
C THR A 618 -13.49 1.99 26.84
N LEU A 619 -14.16 2.13 27.96
CA LEU A 619 -13.58 2.20 29.30
C LEU A 619 -13.42 0.80 29.87
N LEU A 620 -12.22 0.46 30.36
CA LEU A 620 -11.90 -0.85 30.91
C LEU A 620 -11.14 -0.71 32.24
N PRO A 621 -11.20 -1.73 33.14
CA PRO A 621 -10.16 -1.89 34.16
C PRO A 621 -8.79 -1.99 33.50
N PHE A 622 -7.73 -1.61 34.22
CA PHE A 622 -6.37 -1.66 33.69
C PHE A 622 -5.84 -3.10 33.68
N ILE A 623 -6.08 -3.81 32.57
CA ILE A 623 -5.77 -5.22 32.37
C ILE A 623 -4.97 -5.44 31.09
N PRO A 624 -4.28 -6.62 30.93
CA PRO A 624 -3.50 -6.91 29.74
C PRO A 624 -4.34 -6.90 28.45
N GLY A 625 -3.92 -6.09 27.47
CA GLY A 625 -4.48 -6.09 26.11
C GLY A 625 -3.47 -6.65 25.11
N ALA A 626 -3.91 -7.52 24.20
CA ALA A 626 -3.10 -7.99 23.06
C ALA A 626 -2.74 -6.82 22.13
N GLN A 627 -1.87 -7.08 21.14
CA GLN A 627 -1.45 -6.06 20.17
C GLN A 627 -2.60 -5.44 19.34
N SER A 628 -3.79 -6.01 19.35
CA SER A 628 -5.00 -5.43 18.77
C SER A 628 -5.67 -4.37 19.62
N VAL A 629 -5.19 -4.14 20.84
CA VAL A 629 -5.70 -3.17 21.82
C VAL A 629 -4.62 -2.14 22.10
N GLN A 630 -4.93 -0.88 21.88
CA GLN A 630 -4.17 0.24 22.40
C GLN A 630 -4.96 0.93 23.50
N PHE A 631 -4.28 1.60 24.42
CA PHE A 631 -4.92 2.27 25.52
C PHE A 631 -4.20 3.56 25.92
N LEU A 632 -4.89 4.38 26.70
CA LEU A 632 -4.31 5.48 27.46
C LEU A 632 -4.80 5.47 28.89
N THR A 633 -4.00 6.05 29.79
CA THR A 633 -4.33 6.34 31.16
C THR A 633 -4.13 7.83 31.44
N LEU A 634 -4.85 8.37 32.45
CA LEU A 634 -4.73 9.75 32.90
C LEU A 634 -4.52 9.77 34.41
N PRO A 635 -3.82 10.79 34.95
CA PRO A 635 -3.68 10.98 36.40
C PRO A 635 -5.05 11.15 37.11
N VAL A 636 -5.97 11.89 36.47
CA VAL A 636 -7.36 12.05 36.92
C VAL A 636 -8.21 11.02 36.17
N GLN A 637 -8.51 9.89 36.85
CA GLN A 637 -9.19 8.77 36.21
C GLN A 637 -10.62 9.08 35.76
N ASN A 638 -11.31 10.00 36.46
CA ASN A 638 -12.65 10.46 36.06
C ASN A 638 -12.67 11.08 34.65
N ASP A 639 -11.57 11.68 34.22
CA ASP A 639 -11.47 12.26 32.89
C ASP A 639 -11.43 11.18 31.76
N LEU A 640 -11.09 9.90 32.09
CA LEU A 640 -11.23 8.78 31.17
C LEU A 640 -12.69 8.51 30.81
N VAL A 641 -13.62 8.72 31.74
CA VAL A 641 -15.07 8.57 31.52
C VAL A 641 -15.54 9.60 30.48
N PHE A 642 -15.19 10.86 30.69
CA PHE A 642 -15.49 11.93 29.75
C PHE A 642 -14.87 11.67 28.36
N LEU A 643 -13.59 11.31 28.30
CA LEU A 643 -12.92 10.99 27.04
C LEU A 643 -13.53 9.77 26.34
N THR A 644 -14.05 8.79 27.10
CA THR A 644 -14.77 7.66 26.49
C THR A 644 -15.98 8.15 25.68
N GLY A 645 -16.73 9.14 26.21
CA GLY A 645 -17.82 9.76 25.46
C GLY A 645 -17.33 10.48 24.21
N VAL A 646 -16.27 11.27 24.32
CA VAL A 646 -15.69 11.98 23.15
C VAL A 646 -15.21 11.00 22.09
N PHE A 647 -14.42 9.98 22.45
CA PHE A 647 -13.89 8.97 21.53
C PHE A 647 -14.97 8.09 20.90
N SER A 648 -16.11 7.95 21.57
CA SER A 648 -17.25 7.20 21.06
C SER A 648 -18.12 8.00 20.08
N SER A 649 -17.92 9.32 19.96
CA SER A 649 -18.73 10.19 19.08
C SER A 649 -18.37 10.02 17.61
N ILE A 650 -19.33 10.29 16.71
CA ILE A 650 -19.07 10.33 15.25
C ILE A 650 -18.16 11.48 14.86
N LEU A 651 -18.16 12.58 15.61
CA LEU A 651 -17.24 13.69 15.38
C LEU A 651 -15.78 13.25 15.55
N PHE A 652 -15.48 12.59 16.66
CA PHE A 652 -14.13 12.07 16.87
C PHE A 652 -13.75 11.01 15.84
N ASP A 653 -14.68 10.13 15.49
CA ASP A 653 -14.49 9.13 14.45
C ASP A 653 -14.25 9.76 13.06
N TYR A 654 -14.95 10.85 12.75
CA TYR A 654 -14.71 11.66 11.54
C TYR A 654 -13.29 12.21 11.51
N LEU A 655 -12.81 12.78 12.61
CA LEU A 655 -11.44 13.28 12.73
C LEU A 655 -10.42 12.15 12.57
N VAL A 656 -10.68 10.98 13.16
CA VAL A 656 -9.86 9.76 12.97
C VAL A 656 -9.82 9.38 11.48
N LYS A 657 -10.97 9.31 10.80
CA LYS A 657 -11.05 8.95 9.36
C LYS A 657 -10.22 9.87 8.48
N CYS A 658 -10.19 11.16 8.81
CA CYS A 658 -9.41 12.15 8.08
C CYS A 658 -7.89 12.06 8.32
N LYS A 659 -7.46 11.36 9.36
CA LYS A 659 -6.04 11.15 9.70
C LYS A 659 -5.54 9.75 9.39
N LEU A 660 -6.44 8.77 9.40
CA LEU A 660 -6.11 7.37 9.23
C LEU A 660 -5.80 7.04 7.78
N SER A 661 -4.54 6.81 7.48
CA SER A 661 -4.06 6.45 6.13
C SER A 661 -3.73 4.96 5.96
N GLY A 662 -3.75 4.19 7.06
CA GLY A 662 -3.45 2.76 7.10
C GLY A 662 -4.53 1.98 7.85
N ILE A 663 -4.14 0.83 8.36
CA ILE A 663 -5.03 -0.10 9.08
C ILE A 663 -4.77 -0.16 10.58
N ASP A 664 -3.96 0.75 11.13
CA ASP A 664 -3.59 0.78 12.55
C ASP A 664 -3.84 2.18 13.14
N LEU A 665 -4.82 2.30 14.04
CA LEU A 665 -5.11 3.52 14.79
C LEU A 665 -4.12 3.64 15.94
N THR A 666 -2.99 4.26 15.66
CA THR A 666 -1.88 4.40 16.60
C THR A 666 -2.03 5.59 17.54
N GLN A 667 -1.29 5.55 18.64
CA GLN A 667 -1.07 6.70 19.53
C GLN A 667 -0.66 7.97 18.76
N ALA A 668 0.22 7.84 17.77
CA ALA A 668 0.70 8.98 16.99
C ALA A 668 -0.42 9.68 16.22
N ILE A 669 -1.46 8.96 15.80
CA ILE A 669 -2.66 9.52 15.18
C ILE A 669 -3.49 10.24 16.23
N ILE A 670 -3.79 9.60 17.38
CA ILE A 670 -4.59 10.18 18.46
C ILE A 670 -3.97 11.50 18.95
N ASN A 671 -2.66 11.55 19.14
CA ASN A 671 -1.94 12.75 19.58
C ASN A 671 -2.10 13.97 18.66
N GLN A 672 -2.41 13.77 17.40
CA GLN A 672 -2.59 14.83 16.41
C GLN A 672 -4.06 15.22 16.18
N LEU A 673 -5.01 14.55 16.84
CA LEU A 673 -6.43 14.90 16.73
C LEU A 673 -6.77 16.11 17.60
N PRO A 674 -7.55 17.08 17.08
CA PRO A 674 -8.07 18.17 17.93
C PRO A 674 -9.05 17.59 18.96
N VAL A 675 -8.76 17.81 20.24
CA VAL A 675 -9.61 17.36 21.36
C VAL A 675 -9.65 18.45 22.43
N PRO A 676 -10.84 18.96 22.81
CA PRO A 676 -10.97 19.96 23.87
C PRO A 676 -10.44 19.43 25.20
N SER A 677 -9.74 20.27 25.96
CA SER A 677 -9.24 19.88 27.27
C SER A 677 -10.38 19.67 28.28
N THR A 678 -10.09 18.94 29.34
CA THR A 678 -11.04 18.70 30.42
C THR A 678 -11.47 20.02 31.09
N GLU A 679 -10.54 20.98 31.26
CA GLU A 679 -10.81 22.28 31.88
C GLU A 679 -11.85 23.05 31.06
N VAL A 680 -11.64 23.20 29.76
CA VAL A 680 -12.61 23.85 28.86
C VAL A 680 -13.96 23.14 28.90
N SER A 681 -13.97 21.81 28.93
CA SER A 681 -15.20 21.03 28.98
C SER A 681 -15.97 21.17 30.28
N LYS A 682 -15.28 21.37 31.41
CA LYS A 682 -15.87 21.64 32.73
C LYS A 682 -16.40 23.06 32.83
N GLU A 683 -15.86 24.01 32.07
CA GLU A 683 -16.37 25.41 32.06
C GLU A 683 -17.50 25.59 31.04
N SER A 684 -17.60 24.75 30.01
CA SER A 684 -18.61 24.84 28.97
C SER A 684 -19.99 24.46 29.51
N LEU A 685 -20.91 25.43 29.49
CA LEU A 685 -22.31 25.24 29.90
C LEU A 685 -23.19 24.97 28.68
N ILE A 686 -24.23 24.19 28.87
CA ILE A 686 -25.25 23.88 27.87
C ILE A 686 -26.63 23.89 28.53
N THR A 687 -27.59 24.47 27.83
CA THR A 687 -28.99 24.49 28.29
C THR A 687 -29.81 23.56 27.39
N TYR A 688 -30.49 22.61 28.02
CA TYR A 688 -31.38 21.67 27.34
C TYR A 688 -32.69 21.50 28.16
N LYS A 689 -33.82 21.72 27.49
CA LYS A 689 -35.18 21.65 28.10
C LYS A 689 -35.26 22.41 29.44
N GLY A 690 -34.69 23.63 29.45
CA GLY A 690 -34.75 24.55 30.62
C GLY A 690 -33.78 24.20 31.76
N ARG A 691 -32.88 23.23 31.62
CA ARG A 691 -31.81 22.92 32.57
C ARG A 691 -30.48 23.31 31.96
N THR A 692 -29.65 23.98 32.73
CA THR A 692 -28.29 24.37 32.39
C THR A 692 -27.31 23.49 33.13
N GLU A 693 -26.46 22.78 32.42
CA GLU A 693 -25.48 21.86 32.98
C GLU A 693 -24.12 22.05 32.27
N ARG A 694 -23.05 21.54 32.91
CA ARG A 694 -21.74 21.46 32.28
C ARG A 694 -21.76 20.35 31.23
N ILE A 695 -21.21 20.60 30.02
CA ILE A 695 -21.12 19.58 28.99
C ILE A 695 -20.35 18.37 29.49
N TYR A 696 -19.26 18.58 30.25
CA TYR A 696 -18.49 17.51 30.91
C TYR A 696 -19.39 16.57 31.71
N ASN A 697 -20.24 17.12 32.60
CA ASN A 697 -21.09 16.32 33.49
C ASN A 697 -22.19 15.59 32.72
N SER A 698 -22.74 16.22 31.68
CA SER A 698 -23.73 15.58 30.79
C SER A 698 -23.15 14.39 30.03
N VAL A 699 -21.96 14.55 29.44
CA VAL A 699 -21.23 13.46 28.75
C VAL A 699 -20.86 12.36 29.75
N TYR A 700 -20.31 12.72 30.90
CA TYR A 700 -19.96 11.80 31.98
C TYR A 700 -21.15 10.94 32.41
N SER A 701 -22.33 11.58 32.66
CA SER A 701 -23.54 10.89 33.07
C SER A 701 -24.08 9.94 32.00
N ILE A 702 -24.01 10.32 30.73
CA ILE A 702 -24.41 9.43 29.63
C ILE A 702 -23.50 8.19 29.62
N VAL A 703 -22.18 8.36 29.69
CA VAL A 703 -21.24 7.24 29.71
C VAL A 703 -21.48 6.34 30.91
N SER A 704 -21.65 6.92 32.11
CA SER A 704 -21.96 6.16 33.35
C SER A 704 -23.23 5.33 33.17
N LEU A 705 -24.29 5.89 32.58
CA LEU A 705 -25.54 5.17 32.31
C LEU A 705 -25.35 3.99 31.35
N GLN A 706 -24.50 4.13 30.32
CA GLN A 706 -24.21 3.05 29.35
C GLN A 706 -23.53 1.86 30.04
N PHE A 707 -22.69 2.09 31.06
CA PHE A 707 -21.96 1.04 31.78
C PHE A 707 -22.59 0.66 33.12
N LYS A 708 -23.83 1.07 33.43
CA LYS A 708 -24.49 0.87 34.72
C LYS A 708 -24.52 -0.59 35.20
N LYS A 709 -24.47 -1.55 34.27
CA LYS A 709 -24.48 -2.98 34.60
C LYS A 709 -23.07 -3.58 34.73
N ASP A 710 -22.03 -2.85 34.43
CA ASP A 710 -20.64 -3.34 34.47
C ASP A 710 -20.00 -3.06 35.83
N GLN A 711 -20.10 -4.02 36.76
CA GLN A 711 -19.55 -3.93 38.11
C GLN A 711 -18.02 -3.73 38.13
N SER A 712 -17.31 -4.09 37.07
CA SER A 712 -15.85 -3.90 37.02
C SER A 712 -15.43 -2.43 36.98
N LEU A 713 -16.37 -1.54 36.73
CA LEU A 713 -16.19 -0.09 36.67
C LEU A 713 -16.78 0.66 37.88
N ASP A 714 -17.33 -0.01 38.89
CA ASP A 714 -18.04 0.64 39.99
C ASP A 714 -17.22 1.69 40.75
N GLU A 715 -15.90 1.51 40.79
CA GLU A 715 -15.01 2.39 41.54
C GLU A 715 -14.59 3.67 40.80
N ILE A 716 -14.91 3.79 39.48
CA ILE A 716 -14.55 5.00 38.73
C ILE A 716 -15.64 6.09 38.83
N TRP A 717 -16.87 5.74 39.27
CA TRP A 717 -17.99 6.66 39.22
C TRP A 717 -17.94 7.71 40.32
N ASP A 718 -17.77 8.99 39.93
CA ASP A 718 -17.83 10.14 40.83
C ASP A 718 -19.24 10.71 40.86
N LYS A 719 -19.86 10.67 42.03
CA LYS A 719 -21.23 11.17 42.22
C LYS A 719 -21.36 12.67 42.00
N GLU A 720 -20.29 13.46 42.17
CA GLU A 720 -20.30 14.90 41.95
C GLU A 720 -20.35 15.27 40.47
N CYS A 721 -19.91 14.35 39.59
CA CYS A 721 -19.97 14.50 38.14
C CYS A 721 -21.31 14.04 37.53
N LEU A 722 -22.16 13.35 38.29
CA LEU A 722 -23.43 12.83 37.80
C LEU A 722 -24.52 13.90 37.84
N VAL A 723 -25.19 14.08 36.69
CA VAL A 723 -26.35 14.98 36.55
C VAL A 723 -27.56 14.19 36.01
N PRO A 724 -28.80 14.64 36.32
CA PRO A 724 -29.99 14.00 35.77
C PRO A 724 -30.04 14.09 34.27
N LEU A 725 -30.21 12.95 33.61
CA LEU A 725 -30.40 12.88 32.16
C LEU A 725 -31.86 13.04 31.78
N PRO A 726 -32.16 13.52 30.54
CA PRO A 726 -33.53 13.75 30.06
C PRO A 726 -34.36 12.46 29.98
N THR A 727 -33.71 11.32 29.77
CA THR A 727 -34.31 10.00 29.66
C THR A 727 -33.35 8.92 30.20
N ASN A 728 -33.91 7.77 30.56
CA ASN A 728 -33.13 6.58 30.90
C ASN A 728 -32.93 5.66 29.65
N ASP A 729 -33.42 6.04 28.49
CA ASP A 729 -33.19 5.29 27.24
C ASP A 729 -31.74 5.40 26.82
N LEU A 730 -31.07 4.27 26.72
CA LEU A 730 -29.65 4.18 26.36
C LEU A 730 -29.40 4.66 24.93
N SER A 731 -30.32 4.35 23.98
CA SER A 731 -30.18 4.72 22.58
C SER A 731 -30.37 6.22 22.39
N ALA A 732 -31.44 6.81 22.97
CA ALA A 732 -31.67 8.24 22.92
C ALA A 732 -30.50 9.05 23.54
N ASN A 733 -29.93 8.57 24.65
CA ASN A 733 -28.75 9.21 25.26
C ASN A 733 -27.50 9.11 24.40
N ARG A 734 -27.32 8.05 23.60
CA ARG A 734 -26.23 7.99 22.61
C ARG A 734 -26.37 9.04 21.52
N LEU A 735 -27.61 9.23 21.01
CA LEU A 735 -27.87 10.28 20.01
C LEU A 735 -27.67 11.69 20.58
N LEU A 736 -28.08 11.92 21.84
CA LEU A 736 -27.81 13.18 22.56
C LEU A 736 -26.30 13.43 22.77
N LEU A 737 -25.52 12.38 23.05
CA LEU A 737 -24.05 12.46 23.18
C LEU A 737 -23.41 13.05 21.92
N GLU A 738 -23.85 12.64 20.72
CA GLU A 738 -23.33 13.18 19.46
C GLU A 738 -23.49 14.70 19.36
N ALA A 739 -24.66 15.18 19.75
CA ALA A 739 -24.97 16.61 19.74
C ALA A 739 -24.15 17.39 20.81
N LEU A 740 -24.02 16.84 22.02
CA LEU A 740 -23.22 17.45 23.10
C LEU A 740 -21.74 17.58 22.70
N VAL A 741 -21.15 16.52 22.14
CA VAL A 741 -19.75 16.58 21.68
C VAL A 741 -19.61 17.59 20.54
N ALA A 742 -20.56 17.67 19.60
CA ALA A 742 -20.54 18.65 18.52
C ALA A 742 -20.59 20.10 19.05
N LYS A 743 -21.40 20.37 20.08
CA LYS A 743 -21.45 21.70 20.76
C LYS A 743 -20.13 22.01 21.45
N LEU A 744 -19.50 21.03 22.08
CA LEU A 744 -18.18 21.19 22.72
C LEU A 744 -17.09 21.63 21.72
N TYR A 745 -17.18 21.15 20.47
CA TYR A 745 -16.29 21.59 19.39
C TYR A 745 -16.72 22.90 18.72
N ASN A 746 -17.79 23.53 19.21
CA ASN A 746 -18.36 24.77 18.69
C ASN A 746 -18.63 24.71 17.16
N LEU A 747 -19.25 23.61 16.73
CA LEU A 747 -19.62 23.43 15.31
C LEU A 747 -20.87 24.26 14.98
N SER A 748 -20.91 24.76 13.74
CA SER A 748 -22.13 25.32 13.16
C SER A 748 -23.08 24.20 12.71
N ASP A 749 -24.36 24.54 12.52
CA ASP A 749 -25.40 23.62 12.01
C ASP A 749 -24.97 22.96 10.68
N ALA A 750 -24.34 23.73 9.78
CA ALA A 750 -23.89 23.25 8.49
C ALA A 750 -22.71 22.27 8.62
N GLU A 751 -21.75 22.56 9.48
CA GLU A 751 -20.59 21.70 9.76
C GLU A 751 -21.05 20.38 10.38
N PHE A 752 -21.92 20.43 11.40
CA PHE A 752 -22.40 19.21 12.05
C PHE A 752 -23.28 18.36 11.15
N LYS A 753 -24.19 18.99 10.38
CA LYS A 753 -25.01 18.29 9.37
C LYS A 753 -24.14 17.56 8.35
N TYR A 754 -23.02 18.17 7.92
CA TYR A 754 -22.08 17.51 7.01
C TYR A 754 -21.43 16.28 7.68
N ILE A 755 -20.96 16.39 8.93
CA ILE A 755 -20.39 15.25 9.66
C ILE A 755 -21.41 14.11 9.79
N VAL A 756 -22.64 14.40 10.23
CA VAL A 756 -23.70 13.38 10.35
C VAL A 756 -23.93 12.68 9.01
N SER A 757 -23.94 13.42 7.89
CA SER A 757 -24.10 12.83 6.55
C SER A 757 -22.96 11.90 6.12
N CYS A 758 -21.77 12.02 6.71
CA CYS A 758 -20.67 11.10 6.46
C CYS A 758 -20.86 9.71 7.09
N PHE A 759 -21.88 9.53 7.94
CA PHE A 759 -22.20 8.29 8.65
C PHE A 759 -23.53 7.65 8.23
N ASN A 760 -23.95 7.87 6.97
CA ASN A 760 -25.19 7.32 6.41
C ASN A 760 -25.28 5.77 6.45
N GLY A 761 -24.18 5.05 6.59
CA GLY A 761 -24.17 3.59 6.74
C GLY A 761 -24.12 3.10 8.20
N TYR A 762 -24.13 4.02 9.15
CA TYR A 762 -24.07 3.73 10.59
C TYR A 762 -25.35 4.14 11.33
N TYR A 763 -25.88 5.33 11.07
CA TYR A 763 -27.15 5.80 11.59
C TYR A 763 -28.25 5.76 10.52
N GLU A 764 -29.43 5.30 10.91
CA GLU A 764 -30.62 5.38 10.07
C GLU A 764 -31.05 6.85 9.87
N PRO A 765 -31.77 7.20 8.78
CA PRO A 765 -32.20 8.58 8.53
C PRO A 765 -33.00 9.23 9.66
N SER A 766 -33.80 8.44 10.39
CA SER A 766 -34.55 8.89 11.57
C SER A 766 -33.61 9.29 12.71
N GLU A 767 -32.60 8.46 13.01
CA GLU A 767 -31.61 8.75 14.05
C GLU A 767 -30.77 9.98 13.70
N GLN A 768 -30.38 10.14 12.43
CA GLN A 768 -29.68 11.34 11.95
C GLN A 768 -30.52 12.61 12.17
N SER A 769 -31.82 12.52 11.88
CA SER A 769 -32.76 13.65 12.10
C SER A 769 -32.89 13.97 13.58
N GLU A 770 -32.90 12.97 14.46
CA GLU A 770 -32.96 13.13 15.91
C GLU A 770 -31.68 13.75 16.46
N ILE A 771 -30.49 13.29 16.03
CA ILE A 771 -29.19 13.90 16.37
C ILE A 771 -29.18 15.39 16.03
N LEU A 772 -29.63 15.75 14.83
CA LEU A 772 -29.69 17.15 14.39
C LEU A 772 -30.74 17.96 15.16
N SER A 773 -31.85 17.36 15.62
CA SER A 773 -32.83 17.99 16.50
C SER A 773 -32.22 18.29 17.87
N TYR A 774 -31.56 17.30 18.50
CA TYR A 774 -30.85 17.54 19.76
C TYR A 774 -29.85 18.68 19.64
N PHE A 775 -29.08 18.72 18.56
CA PHE A 775 -28.09 19.79 18.35
C PHE A 775 -28.72 21.17 18.28
N LYS A 776 -29.89 21.32 17.65
CA LYS A 776 -30.64 22.60 17.58
C LYS A 776 -31.26 22.99 18.91
N GLU A 777 -31.69 22.02 19.73
CA GLU A 777 -32.32 22.26 21.03
C GLU A 777 -31.31 22.58 22.15
N LEU A 778 -30.05 22.28 21.94
CA LEU A 778 -28.94 22.60 22.84
C LEU A 778 -28.46 24.04 22.62
N HIS A 779 -28.53 24.89 23.66
CA HIS A 779 -28.19 26.31 23.60
C HIS A 779 -27.10 26.72 24.59
#